data_6e8fa2d0e45857030f448601f6a4d657
#
_entry.id   6e8fa2d0e45857030f448601f6a4d657
#
_cell.length_a   1.000
_cell.length_b   1.000
_cell.length_c   1.000
_cell.angle_alpha   90.00
_cell.angle_beta   90.00
_cell.angle_gamma   90.00
#
_symmetry.space_group_name_H-M   'P 1'
#
loop_
_entity.id
_entity.type
_entity.pdbx_description
1 polymer ?
#
loop_
_entity_poly.entity_id
_entity_poly.type
_entity_poly.pdbx_seq_one_letter_code
_entity_poly.pdbx_strand_id
1 'polypeptide(L)'
;MASVSKNSLASAGRTLHAVANGRRARRTVIGLLIALIVIGLLGFFAVPPLIRHVAEKQLSAQLDRPVTIGRISLNPYTLDFEADRLHIGEAHSNAKAGDFVDIERLVLITSWKSLFRLAPIINELKIDSPRFHIVRYDTQRFNFSDLIEKFSKPSTTPSKEPARFSVSNIRVENGRIDFDDRLLHAQHVIDRFSIGIPFIATLASDTELFVTPSLQARIDGSPLSIAGRTKPFAESRESEMTVKLDGLDLPQLVSYAPMALPVAVKRGRLSTDLNLAFSLAAVGGEPVIRINGTADLADLAVTDTKNAPLIAANALHVNLADIEPLRSFYRIDEVRLTQPDVALSRDGSGQFNFEKLSAGGPAKPAEPAAASATAATDKAPQPFDLAIKHLAIDGGHIGFDDRLMSQPVSLGLKDLSVTLDNLSTLARTPARYAVKTAFDHGGALNVSGGFTLASKKADAKLALTDLALPPLQPYVANALAARVTDGTLGAALPLTVDWSKPAPSIQVGAGGVTLKSLKLTPNGNGNGDGAAPIALNSAEAKIQKIDVDGRMATLDSVALSGLAMQARRLKNGSIDLAALAGPHQAAPEPSATRKIEKANEAGPAWRYQIAQFTLDDSSADFTDETTPHPVKLHVAPLQLSVKQISDDLTKPLAVDGKLTLNEKGALGVGGTLTVKPLALALHIDANQVDAAAFEPYFGSQLNASLSSARLSAKGDASFAGEGRTMKAGYHGDIALANVQLTDRTTSQPLAGWKLLGLTNLKASYDDKGTDVNAAKVVFSNFYGRVLLDAQGKLNLIDVIKKDKTAAAPETASAPAVAPVSAPAPPAVKTVSGPPMDLRFGQLVLQNGRVTYTDNFIKPNF
;
A
#
# COMPACT_ATOMS: atom_id res chain seq x y z
N MET A 1 -53.59 18.45 71.63
CA MET A 1 -54.13 19.03 72.88
C MET A 1 -53.18 18.77 74.01
N ALA A 2 -52.38 19.75 74.44
CA ALA A 2 -51.78 19.86 75.72
C ALA A 2 -51.34 21.33 75.85
N SER A 3 -52.07 22.06 76.58
CA SER A 3 -51.83 23.45 76.99
C SER A 3 -50.63 23.51 77.95
N VAL A 4 -49.49 23.97 77.39
CA VAL A 4 -48.35 24.32 78.27
C VAL A 4 -48.59 25.74 78.84
N SER A 5 -48.79 25.75 80.11
CA SER A 5 -49.08 26.89 80.93
C SER A 5 -48.10 28.06 80.77
N LYS A 6 -48.56 29.22 80.43
CA LYS A 6 -47.83 30.50 80.30
C LYS A 6 -47.13 30.94 81.61
N ASN A 7 -47.29 30.17 82.66
CA ASN A 7 -46.75 30.57 84.06
C ASN A 7 -45.29 30.04 84.28
N SER A 8 -44.75 29.05 83.40
CA SER A 8 -43.39 28.59 83.64
C SER A 8 -42.34 29.46 82.96
N LEU A 9 -42.69 30.22 81.93
CA LEU A 9 -41.79 31.17 81.26
C LEU A 9 -41.57 32.49 82.01
N ALA A 10 -42.62 32.92 82.83
CA ALA A 10 -42.51 34.14 83.64
C ALA A 10 -41.69 33.92 84.92
N SER A 11 -41.59 32.69 85.48
CA SER A 11 -40.72 32.37 86.61
C SER A 11 -39.24 32.23 86.22
N ALA A 12 -38.96 31.67 85.02
CA ALA A 12 -37.54 31.57 84.53
C ALA A 12 -36.93 32.93 84.20
N GLY A 13 -37.75 33.86 83.65
CA GLY A 13 -37.30 35.22 83.33
C GLY A 13 -37.02 36.04 84.61
N ARG A 14 -37.75 35.83 85.75
CA ARG A 14 -37.49 36.50 87.05
C ARG A 14 -36.29 35.95 87.81
N THR A 15 -36.01 34.66 87.70
CA THR A 15 -34.80 34.10 88.31
C THR A 15 -33.53 34.49 87.54
N LEU A 16 -33.58 34.63 86.22
CA LEU A 16 -32.42 35.14 85.45
C LEU A 16 -32.14 36.64 85.78
N HIS A 17 -33.17 37.46 85.91
CA HIS A 17 -32.96 38.87 86.30
C HIS A 17 -32.51 39.07 87.78
N ALA A 18 -32.84 38.21 88.72
CA ALA A 18 -32.36 38.27 90.10
C ALA A 18 -30.90 37.77 90.19
N VAL A 19 -30.44 36.83 89.40
CA VAL A 19 -29.04 36.37 89.32
C VAL A 19 -28.17 37.43 88.67
N ALA A 20 -28.71 38.16 87.71
CA ALA A 20 -27.96 39.19 86.96
C ALA A 20 -27.70 40.50 87.80
N ASN A 21 -28.46 40.78 88.89
CA ASN A 21 -28.31 41.99 89.65
C ASN A 21 -27.47 41.86 90.92
N GLY A 22 -26.95 40.64 91.23
CA GLY A 22 -26.08 40.46 92.39
C GLY A 22 -24.67 41.09 92.15
N ARG A 23 -24.14 41.82 93.15
CA ARG A 23 -22.79 42.44 93.09
C ARG A 23 -21.70 41.46 92.61
N ARG A 24 -21.87 40.14 92.89
CA ARG A 24 -20.94 39.08 92.42
C ARG A 24 -21.14 38.77 90.93
N ALA A 25 -22.36 38.65 90.44
CA ALA A 25 -22.69 38.40 89.03
C ALA A 25 -22.23 39.59 88.13
N ARG A 26 -22.44 40.83 88.61
CA ARG A 26 -21.96 42.01 87.87
C ARG A 26 -20.44 42.09 87.86
N ARG A 27 -19.69 41.68 88.95
CA ARG A 27 -18.22 41.59 88.96
C ARG A 27 -17.70 40.46 88.04
N THR A 28 -18.41 39.31 87.94
CA THR A 28 -18.05 38.20 87.01
C THR A 28 -18.32 38.59 85.56
N VAL A 29 -19.44 39.23 85.22
CA VAL A 29 -19.74 39.76 83.92
C VAL A 29 -18.73 40.86 83.51
N ILE A 30 -18.42 41.81 84.38
CA ILE A 30 -17.39 42.82 84.13
C ILE A 30 -16.03 42.19 84.02
N GLY A 31 -15.66 41.17 84.76
CA GLY A 31 -14.42 40.42 84.69
C GLY A 31 -14.33 39.66 83.39
N LEU A 32 -15.42 39.01 82.92
CA LEU A 32 -15.56 38.35 81.67
C LEU A 32 -15.44 39.34 80.49
N LEU A 33 -16.08 40.51 80.56
CA LEU A 33 -15.94 41.57 79.57
C LEU A 33 -14.51 42.12 79.50
N ILE A 34 -13.84 42.34 80.64
CA ILE A 34 -12.43 42.76 80.66
C ILE A 34 -11.56 41.68 80.12
N ALA A 35 -11.74 40.40 80.45
CA ALA A 35 -11.02 39.29 79.92
C ALA A 35 -11.21 39.18 78.39
N LEU A 36 -12.43 39.34 77.85
CA LEU A 36 -12.76 39.36 76.43
C LEU A 36 -12.07 40.52 75.70
N ILE A 37 -12.06 41.76 76.33
CA ILE A 37 -11.35 42.91 75.75
C ILE A 37 -9.83 42.66 75.81
N VAL A 38 -9.30 42.09 76.85
CA VAL A 38 -7.84 41.81 76.96
C VAL A 38 -7.44 40.72 75.98
N ILE A 39 -8.25 39.66 75.83
CA ILE A 39 -8.04 38.61 74.77
C ILE A 39 -8.12 39.27 73.40
N GLY A 40 -9.05 40.18 73.14
CA GLY A 40 -9.14 40.92 71.88
C GLY A 40 -7.90 41.77 71.61
N LEU A 41 -7.52 42.62 72.58
CA LEU A 41 -6.36 43.49 72.41
C LEU A 41 -5.08 42.72 72.22
N LEU A 42 -4.84 41.67 72.94
CA LEU A 42 -3.69 40.78 72.79
C LEU A 42 -3.74 40.05 71.42
N GLY A 43 -4.90 39.46 71.06
CA GLY A 43 -5.10 38.68 69.86
C GLY A 43 -4.99 39.51 68.59
N PHE A 44 -5.50 40.76 68.62
CA PHE A 44 -5.42 41.61 67.39
C PHE A 44 -4.07 42.33 67.25
N PHE A 45 -3.35 42.67 68.32
CA PHE A 45 -2.19 43.55 68.29
C PHE A 45 -0.86 42.89 68.71
N ALA A 46 -0.86 42.04 69.76
CA ALA A 46 0.37 41.47 70.32
C ALA A 46 0.69 40.06 69.71
N VAL A 47 -0.33 39.24 69.44
CA VAL A 47 -0.16 37.89 68.97
C VAL A 47 0.27 37.84 67.51
N PRO A 48 -0.25 38.66 66.55
CA PRO A 48 0.16 38.57 65.16
C PRO A 48 1.65 38.79 64.90
N PRO A 49 2.35 39.82 65.42
CA PRO A 49 3.80 39.99 65.22
C PRO A 49 4.63 38.85 65.82
N LEU A 50 4.16 38.29 66.99
CA LEU A 50 4.83 37.11 67.54
C LEU A 50 4.69 35.87 66.66
N ILE A 51 3.46 35.57 66.22
CA ILE A 51 3.22 34.47 65.31
C ILE A 51 4.06 34.65 64.06
N ARG A 52 4.09 35.83 63.44
CA ARG A 52 4.90 36.16 62.29
C ARG A 52 6.37 35.78 62.49
N HIS A 53 7.00 36.29 63.59
CA HIS A 53 8.40 36.04 63.91
C HIS A 53 8.71 34.56 64.16
N VAL A 54 7.82 33.88 64.86
CA VAL A 54 7.94 32.44 65.16
C VAL A 54 7.73 31.63 63.87
N ALA A 55 6.74 31.96 63.06
CA ALA A 55 6.43 31.28 61.81
C ALA A 55 7.56 31.46 60.79
N GLU A 56 8.04 32.70 60.58
CA GLU A 56 9.18 32.95 59.68
C GLU A 56 10.40 32.13 60.13
N LYS A 57 10.74 32.12 61.43
CA LYS A 57 11.87 31.36 61.96
C LYS A 57 11.71 29.85 61.85
N GLN A 58 10.53 29.31 62.20
CA GLN A 58 10.30 27.86 62.18
C GLN A 58 10.14 27.35 60.75
N LEU A 59 9.41 28.06 59.89
CA LEU A 59 9.26 27.66 58.47
C LEU A 59 10.61 27.75 57.75
N SER A 60 11.40 28.81 57.99
CA SER A 60 12.73 28.91 57.43
C SER A 60 13.63 27.76 57.86
N ALA A 61 13.58 27.33 59.11
CA ALA A 61 14.38 26.20 59.63
C ALA A 61 13.83 24.85 59.14
N GLN A 62 12.51 24.71 58.99
CA GLN A 62 11.87 23.47 58.47
C GLN A 62 12.06 23.30 56.96
N LEU A 63 11.98 24.39 56.19
CA LEU A 63 12.14 24.35 54.73
C LEU A 63 13.60 24.50 54.28
N ASP A 64 14.48 24.91 55.16
CA ASP A 64 15.88 25.27 54.88
C ASP A 64 15.99 26.35 53.78
N ARG A 65 15.05 27.31 53.86
CA ARG A 65 14.88 28.39 52.89
C ARG A 65 14.48 29.69 53.60
N PRO A 66 14.81 30.86 53.08
CA PRO A 66 14.34 32.11 53.62
C PRO A 66 12.83 32.22 53.44
N VAL A 67 12.08 32.36 54.53
CA VAL A 67 10.65 32.58 54.54
C VAL A 67 10.37 33.98 55.13
N THR A 68 9.60 34.77 54.42
CA THR A 68 9.17 36.09 54.87
C THR A 68 7.67 36.23 54.74
N ILE A 69 7.03 36.87 55.69
CA ILE A 69 5.57 37.10 55.74
C ILE A 69 5.36 38.61 55.85
N GLY A 70 4.62 39.21 54.96
CA GLY A 70 4.43 40.66 54.96
C GLY A 70 3.59 41.11 56.16
N ARG A 71 2.46 40.50 56.39
CA ARG A 71 1.52 40.83 57.46
C ARG A 71 0.80 39.57 57.94
N ILE A 72 0.58 39.45 59.24
CA ILE A 72 -0.36 38.47 59.82
C ILE A 72 -1.47 39.24 60.50
N SER A 73 -2.71 38.79 60.35
CA SER A 73 -3.87 39.20 61.10
C SER A 73 -4.52 37.98 61.76
N LEU A 74 -4.98 38.14 62.98
CA LEU A 74 -5.66 37.10 63.76
C LEU A 74 -6.90 37.68 64.42
N ASN A 75 -8.04 37.05 64.14
CA ASN A 75 -9.23 37.34 64.93
C ASN A 75 -9.33 36.33 66.11
N PRO A 76 -9.08 36.75 67.34
CA PRO A 76 -9.04 35.78 68.43
C PRO A 76 -10.44 35.23 68.85
N TYR A 77 -11.50 35.83 68.35
CA TYR A 77 -12.86 35.42 68.69
C TYR A 77 -13.41 34.38 67.69
N THR A 78 -13.10 34.53 66.42
CA THR A 78 -13.53 33.60 65.37
C THR A 78 -12.44 32.59 65.02
N LEU A 79 -11.20 32.80 65.50
CA LEU A 79 -10.00 32.04 65.13
C LEU A 79 -9.66 32.07 63.62
N ASP A 80 -9.93 33.23 63.02
CA ASP A 80 -9.56 33.52 61.67
C ASP A 80 -8.12 34.01 61.62
N PHE A 81 -7.31 33.31 60.84
CA PHE A 81 -5.91 33.63 60.56
C PHE A 81 -5.75 34.04 59.08
N GLU A 82 -5.06 35.14 58.90
CA GLU A 82 -4.74 35.63 57.56
C GLU A 82 -3.25 36.03 57.51
N ALA A 83 -2.57 35.56 56.46
CA ALA A 83 -1.19 35.95 56.17
C ALA A 83 -1.13 36.55 54.76
N ASP A 84 -0.66 37.80 54.67
CA ASP A 84 -0.45 38.48 53.38
C ASP A 84 1.01 38.43 52.98
N ARG A 85 1.25 38.26 51.67
CA ARG A 85 2.58 38.27 51.03
C ARG A 85 3.55 37.29 51.72
N LEU A 86 3.22 36.00 51.63
CA LEU A 86 4.09 34.93 52.06
C LEU A 86 5.05 34.59 50.92
N HIS A 87 6.33 34.83 51.13
CA HIS A 87 7.41 34.51 50.20
C HIS A 87 8.32 33.42 50.75
N ILE A 88 8.60 32.41 49.91
CA ILE A 88 9.55 31.34 50.19
C ILE A 88 10.61 31.38 49.12
N GLY A 89 11.83 31.73 49.49
CA GLY A 89 12.92 31.81 48.54
C GLY A 89 13.49 30.46 48.11
N GLU A 90 14.37 30.47 47.14
CA GLU A 90 15.09 29.28 46.70
C GLU A 90 16.08 28.76 47.77
N ALA A 91 16.35 27.45 47.73
CA ALA A 91 17.39 26.87 48.57
C ALA A 91 18.76 27.46 48.20
N HIS A 92 19.56 27.87 49.18
CA HIS A 92 20.91 28.41 48.98
C HIS A 92 20.97 29.65 48.06
N SER A 93 20.00 30.57 48.17
CA SER A 93 19.94 31.75 47.33
C SER A 93 21.06 32.75 47.60
N ASN A 94 21.95 32.89 46.64
CA ASN A 94 22.63 34.18 46.41
C ASN A 94 21.55 35.22 46.11
N ALA A 95 21.64 36.42 46.61
CA ALA A 95 20.64 37.50 46.60
C ALA A 95 20.05 37.93 45.22
N LYS A 96 20.21 37.12 44.19
CA LYS A 96 19.63 37.28 42.83
C LYS A 96 18.76 36.11 42.36
N ALA A 97 18.55 35.08 43.16
CA ALA A 97 17.61 34.02 42.85
C ALA A 97 16.18 34.46 43.18
N GLY A 98 15.24 34.19 42.26
CA GLY A 98 13.83 34.53 42.46
C GLY A 98 13.16 33.75 43.56
N ASP A 99 11.94 34.06 43.87
CA ASP A 99 11.14 33.35 44.84
C ASP A 99 10.73 31.96 44.31
N PHE A 100 10.85 30.94 45.17
CA PHE A 100 10.37 29.58 44.86
C PHE A 100 8.84 29.56 44.93
N VAL A 101 8.27 30.16 45.99
CA VAL A 101 6.82 30.29 46.14
C VAL A 101 6.47 31.68 46.65
N ASP A 102 5.49 32.30 46.03
CA ASP A 102 4.92 33.59 46.41
C ASP A 102 3.41 33.43 46.54
N ILE A 103 2.84 33.74 47.69
CA ILE A 103 1.39 33.68 47.99
C ILE A 103 0.96 35.08 48.39
N GLU A 104 0.03 35.65 47.64
CA GLU A 104 -0.47 36.99 47.93
C GLU A 104 -1.26 37.01 49.23
N ARG A 105 -2.17 36.04 49.41
CA ARG A 105 -2.98 35.91 50.63
C ARG A 105 -3.27 34.45 50.96
N LEU A 106 -3.10 34.10 52.21
CA LEU A 106 -3.46 32.82 52.82
C LEU A 106 -4.45 33.10 53.95
N VAL A 107 -5.67 32.54 53.87
CA VAL A 107 -6.73 32.62 54.86
C VAL A 107 -6.98 31.23 55.43
N LEU A 108 -6.96 31.14 56.77
CA LEU A 108 -7.23 29.91 57.51
C LEU A 108 -8.25 30.18 58.57
N ILE A 109 -9.46 29.67 58.41
CA ILE A 109 -10.54 29.77 59.39
C ILE A 109 -10.63 28.46 60.16
N THR A 110 -10.28 28.48 61.43
CA THR A 110 -10.33 27.31 62.31
C THR A 110 -11.60 27.25 63.10
N SER A 111 -11.89 26.11 63.71
CA SER A 111 -13.09 25.92 64.54
C SER A 111 -12.74 25.70 65.99
N TRP A 112 -13.45 26.33 66.89
CA TRP A 112 -13.39 26.03 68.33
C TRP A 112 -13.66 24.55 68.66
N LYS A 113 -14.31 23.79 67.71
CA LYS A 113 -14.51 22.36 67.87
C LYS A 113 -13.19 21.56 67.83
N SER A 114 -12.10 22.15 67.30
CA SER A 114 -10.75 21.55 67.29
C SER A 114 -10.30 21.27 68.73
N LEU A 115 -10.57 22.19 69.59
CA LEU A 115 -10.17 22.06 70.98
C LEU A 115 -10.97 20.95 71.74
N PHE A 116 -12.26 20.79 71.44
CA PHE A 116 -13.10 19.76 72.02
C PHE A 116 -12.93 18.37 71.49
N ARG A 117 -12.54 18.26 70.17
CA ARG A 117 -12.36 16.96 69.48
C ARG A 117 -10.91 16.50 69.50
N LEU A 118 -9.96 17.29 70.01
CA LEU A 118 -8.51 17.03 69.98
C LEU A 118 -8.01 16.66 68.61
N ALA A 119 -8.59 17.27 67.53
CA ALA A 119 -8.27 17.07 66.13
C ALA A 119 -8.36 18.42 65.42
N PRO A 120 -7.44 18.76 64.52
CA PRO A 120 -7.52 19.99 63.74
C PRO A 120 -8.77 19.97 62.85
N ILE A 121 -9.69 20.92 63.10
CA ILE A 121 -10.89 21.15 62.32
C ILE A 121 -10.78 22.54 61.70
N ILE A 122 -10.57 22.60 60.40
CA ILE A 122 -10.43 23.82 59.63
C ILE A 122 -11.70 23.98 58.80
N ASN A 123 -12.41 25.12 59.00
CA ASN A 123 -13.65 25.40 58.28
C ASN A 123 -13.41 25.94 56.87
N GLU A 124 -12.28 26.68 56.68
CA GLU A 124 -11.91 27.22 55.39
C GLU A 124 -10.39 27.34 55.30
N LEU A 125 -9.83 26.92 54.17
CA LEU A 125 -8.46 27.18 53.76
C LEU A 125 -8.52 27.83 52.36
N LYS A 126 -8.19 29.15 52.30
CA LYS A 126 -8.16 29.89 51.04
C LYS A 126 -6.75 30.38 50.75
N ILE A 127 -6.27 30.14 49.54
CA ILE A 127 -4.99 30.57 49.04
C ILE A 127 -5.23 31.40 47.76
N ASP A 128 -4.95 32.69 47.84
CA ASP A 128 -5.13 33.60 46.71
C ASP A 128 -3.82 33.86 45.98
N SER A 129 -3.85 33.77 44.67
CA SER A 129 -2.78 34.12 43.76
C SER A 129 -1.43 33.48 44.10
N PRO A 130 -1.36 32.17 44.40
CA PRO A 130 -0.08 31.53 44.63
C PRO A 130 0.70 31.43 43.30
N ARG A 131 1.99 31.79 43.36
CA ARG A 131 2.94 31.66 42.26
C ARG A 131 4.03 30.68 42.62
N PHE A 132 4.29 29.72 41.77
CA PHE A 132 5.33 28.71 41.95
C PHE A 132 6.34 28.84 40.82
N HIS A 133 7.61 28.96 41.16
CA HIS A 133 8.70 28.86 40.19
C HIS A 133 9.36 27.50 40.33
N ILE A 134 9.13 26.61 39.34
CA ILE A 134 9.59 25.24 39.36
C ILE A 134 10.69 25.11 38.29
N VAL A 135 11.88 24.66 38.71
CA VAL A 135 13.03 24.44 37.82
C VAL A 135 13.37 22.96 37.83
N ARG A 136 13.41 22.35 36.64
CA ARG A 136 13.94 21.00 36.45
C ARG A 136 15.37 21.09 35.95
N TYR A 137 16.31 20.50 36.69
CA TYR A 137 17.74 20.50 36.33
C TYR A 137 18.14 19.25 35.53
N ASP A 138 17.62 18.08 35.92
CA ASP A 138 17.85 16.81 35.26
C ASP A 138 16.61 15.87 35.39
N THR A 139 16.76 14.59 35.03
CA THR A 139 15.64 13.63 35.01
C THR A 139 14.94 13.42 36.33
N GLN A 140 15.64 13.66 37.46
CA GLN A 140 15.14 13.42 38.81
C GLN A 140 15.28 14.61 39.75
N ARG A 141 15.99 15.67 39.37
CA ARG A 141 16.30 16.79 40.24
C ARG A 141 15.58 18.06 39.85
N PHE A 142 14.73 18.52 40.73
CA PHE A 142 14.03 19.78 40.70
C PHE A 142 14.56 20.75 41.77
N ASN A 143 14.23 22.03 41.66
CA ASN A 143 14.57 23.01 42.69
C ASN A 143 13.92 22.73 44.04
N PHE A 144 12.97 21.81 44.12
CA PHE A 144 12.31 21.38 45.35
C PHE A 144 12.62 19.93 45.77
N SER A 145 13.56 19.25 45.13
CA SER A 145 13.90 17.85 45.44
C SER A 145 14.43 17.65 46.85
N ASP A 146 15.11 18.66 47.40
CA ASP A 146 15.55 18.72 48.80
C ASP A 146 14.39 18.61 49.79
N LEU A 147 13.26 19.28 49.49
CA LEU A 147 12.05 19.20 50.28
C LEU A 147 11.43 17.80 50.25
N ILE A 148 11.35 17.20 49.05
CA ILE A 148 10.85 15.81 48.89
C ILE A 148 11.73 14.88 49.73
N GLU A 149 13.07 14.93 49.60
CA GLU A 149 13.96 14.08 50.37
C GLU A 149 13.81 14.26 51.87
N LYS A 150 13.67 15.51 52.34
CA LYS A 150 13.49 15.84 53.77
C LYS A 150 12.20 15.30 54.32
N PHE A 151 11.08 15.48 53.64
CA PHE A 151 9.74 15.08 54.09
C PHE A 151 9.36 13.63 53.81
N SER A 152 10.06 12.94 52.89
CA SER A 152 9.84 11.52 52.59
C SER A 152 10.58 10.58 53.56
N LYS A 153 11.49 11.06 54.39
CA LYS A 153 12.17 10.22 55.38
C LYS A 153 11.14 9.72 56.40
N PRO A 154 10.95 8.41 56.57
CA PRO A 154 9.96 7.88 57.54
C PRO A 154 10.31 8.39 58.94
N SER A 155 9.29 8.91 59.66
CA SER A 155 9.46 9.30 61.03
C SER A 155 9.89 8.08 61.88
N THR A 156 10.92 8.24 62.68
CA THR A 156 11.52 7.17 63.53
C THR A 156 10.54 6.60 64.58
N THR A 157 9.33 7.16 64.70
CA THR A 157 8.29 6.70 65.60
C THR A 157 7.00 6.45 64.79
N PRO A 158 6.65 5.20 64.44
CA PRO A 158 5.40 4.90 63.75
C PRO A 158 4.23 5.23 64.68
N SER A 159 3.41 6.24 64.28
CA SER A 159 2.12 6.47 64.92
C SER A 159 1.19 5.30 64.62
N LYS A 160 0.67 4.65 65.68
CA LYS A 160 -0.24 3.49 65.56
C LYS A 160 -1.64 3.87 65.04
N GLU A 161 -2.01 5.14 64.99
CA GLU A 161 -3.32 5.59 64.53
C GLU A 161 -3.12 6.65 63.44
N PRO A 162 -3.92 6.60 62.34
CA PRO A 162 -3.92 7.64 61.32
C PRO A 162 -4.30 9.00 61.94
N ALA A 163 -3.65 10.08 61.46
CA ALA A 163 -3.94 11.43 61.92
C ALA A 163 -5.42 11.78 61.68
N ARG A 164 -6.14 12.16 62.73
CA ARG A 164 -7.55 12.59 62.64
C ARG A 164 -7.60 14.07 62.32
N PHE A 165 -8.16 14.45 61.19
CA PHE A 165 -8.37 15.85 60.83
C PHE A 165 -9.61 16.04 59.97
N SER A 166 -10.11 17.28 59.88
CA SER A 166 -11.13 17.69 58.92
C SER A 166 -10.82 19.10 58.40
N VAL A 167 -10.70 19.27 57.12
CA VAL A 167 -10.49 20.54 56.43
C VAL A 167 -11.61 20.74 55.44
N SER A 168 -12.37 21.80 55.55
CA SER A 168 -13.49 22.15 54.68
C SER A 168 -13.16 23.38 53.83
N ASN A 169 -13.88 23.58 52.75
CA ASN A 169 -13.77 24.75 51.88
C ASN A 169 -12.33 25.08 51.49
N ILE A 170 -11.58 24.08 50.97
CA ILE A 170 -10.24 24.32 50.46
C ILE A 170 -10.37 24.98 49.09
N ARG A 171 -9.82 26.17 48.95
CA ARG A 171 -9.85 26.95 47.73
C ARG A 171 -8.48 27.51 47.39
N VAL A 172 -8.04 27.29 46.18
CA VAL A 172 -6.90 28.01 45.60
C VAL A 172 -7.47 28.81 44.45
N GLU A 173 -7.18 30.10 44.35
CA GLU A 173 -7.70 31.00 43.34
C GLU A 173 -6.55 31.71 42.62
N ASN A 174 -6.67 31.89 41.30
CA ASN A 174 -5.72 32.66 40.49
C ASN A 174 -4.26 32.21 40.57
N GLY A 175 -4.00 30.95 40.79
CA GLY A 175 -2.65 30.40 40.89
C GLY A 175 -1.88 30.45 39.56
N ARG A 176 -0.55 30.46 39.66
CA ARG A 176 0.38 30.42 38.55
C ARG A 176 1.57 29.52 38.87
N ILE A 177 1.96 28.71 37.88
CA ILE A 177 3.19 27.90 37.92
C ILE A 177 4.02 28.25 36.70
N ASP A 178 5.21 28.78 36.91
CA ASP A 178 6.21 28.97 35.88
C ASP A 178 7.21 27.80 35.97
N PHE A 179 7.21 26.95 34.93
CA PHE A 179 8.02 25.74 34.88
C PHE A 179 9.17 25.94 33.89
N ASP A 180 10.40 25.95 34.36
CA ASP A 180 11.64 26.07 33.58
C ASP A 180 12.30 24.69 33.50
N ASP A 181 12.12 23.99 32.37
CA ASP A 181 12.78 22.72 32.09
C ASP A 181 14.13 22.95 31.42
N ARG A 182 15.19 22.99 32.21
CA ARG A 182 16.56 23.21 31.71
C ARG A 182 17.15 22.00 31.02
N LEU A 183 16.62 20.80 31.30
CA LEU A 183 17.03 19.58 30.60
C LEU A 183 16.59 19.60 29.13
N LEU A 184 15.34 20.03 28.86
CA LEU A 184 14.74 20.08 27.54
C LEU A 184 14.75 21.47 26.90
N HIS A 185 15.29 22.50 27.64
CA HIS A 185 15.32 23.89 27.22
C HIS A 185 13.93 24.43 26.87
N ALA A 186 12.92 24.01 27.64
CA ALA A 186 11.53 24.36 27.46
C ALA A 186 11.00 25.14 28.65
N GLN A 187 10.06 26.04 28.41
CA GLN A 187 9.36 26.81 29.44
C GLN A 187 7.86 26.63 29.26
N HIS A 188 7.19 26.29 30.35
CA HIS A 188 5.73 26.11 30.39
C HIS A 188 5.11 26.97 31.44
N VAL A 189 3.93 27.46 31.19
CA VAL A 189 3.17 28.30 32.12
C VAL A 189 1.81 27.65 32.37
N ILE A 190 1.54 27.33 33.62
CA ILE A 190 0.21 26.96 34.06
C ILE A 190 -0.35 28.18 34.79
N ASP A 191 -1.29 28.89 34.21
CA ASP A 191 -1.88 30.09 34.76
C ASP A 191 -3.35 29.90 35.12
N ARG A 192 -3.89 30.85 35.94
CA ARG A 192 -5.27 30.87 36.36
C ARG A 192 -5.75 29.58 37.00
N PHE A 193 -4.83 28.81 37.58
CA PHE A 193 -5.29 27.58 38.18
C PHE A 193 -6.10 27.90 39.44
N SER A 194 -7.22 27.21 39.55
CA SER A 194 -8.15 27.31 40.66
C SER A 194 -8.51 25.89 41.12
N ILE A 195 -8.36 25.61 42.38
CA ILE A 195 -8.68 24.33 43.01
C ILE A 195 -9.78 24.54 44.01
N GLY A 196 -10.84 23.75 43.94
CA GLY A 196 -11.93 23.70 44.91
C GLY A 196 -12.07 22.28 45.45
N ILE A 197 -11.94 22.14 46.78
CA ILE A 197 -12.19 20.86 47.46
C ILE A 197 -13.13 21.15 48.61
N PRO A 198 -14.41 20.70 48.55
CA PRO A 198 -15.40 21.01 49.59
C PRO A 198 -14.99 20.58 50.98
N PHE A 199 -14.42 19.40 51.12
CA PHE A 199 -13.84 18.92 52.37
C PHE A 199 -12.88 17.75 52.14
N ILE A 200 -11.96 17.57 53.05
CA ILE A 200 -11.12 16.38 53.23
C ILE A 200 -11.13 16.02 54.72
N ALA A 201 -11.58 14.82 55.05
CA ALA A 201 -11.66 14.37 56.43
C ALA A 201 -11.27 12.90 56.57
N THR A 202 -10.49 12.57 57.59
CA THR A 202 -10.16 11.22 58.02
C THR A 202 -11.00 10.73 59.17
N LEU A 203 -12.03 11.48 59.57
CA LEU A 203 -12.96 11.08 60.60
C LEU A 203 -13.86 9.95 60.13
N ALA A 204 -14.06 8.93 60.95
CA ALA A 204 -14.79 7.70 60.56
C ALA A 204 -16.24 7.97 60.09
N SER A 205 -16.85 9.09 60.48
CA SER A 205 -18.17 9.50 59.99
C SER A 205 -18.16 10.03 58.56
N ASP A 206 -17.01 10.45 58.05
CA ASP A 206 -16.90 11.26 56.84
C ASP A 206 -16.15 10.52 55.70
N THR A 207 -15.48 9.39 56.01
CA THR A 207 -14.68 8.63 55.03
C THR A 207 -15.48 8.06 53.88
N GLU A 208 -16.75 7.72 54.10
CA GLU A 208 -17.65 7.18 53.07
C GLU A 208 -18.40 8.27 52.28
N LEU A 209 -18.20 9.53 52.57
CA LEU A 209 -18.82 10.63 51.84
C LEU A 209 -18.03 10.96 50.57
N PHE A 210 -18.73 11.25 49.51
CA PHE A 210 -18.09 11.75 48.28
C PHE A 210 -17.61 13.18 48.47
N VAL A 211 -16.34 13.40 48.17
CA VAL A 211 -15.75 14.71 47.98
C VAL A 211 -15.86 15.06 46.51
N THR A 212 -16.22 16.30 46.16
CA THR A 212 -16.34 16.78 44.80
C THR A 212 -15.25 17.79 44.48
N PRO A 213 -14.01 17.34 44.21
CA PRO A 213 -12.91 18.24 43.85
C PRO A 213 -13.13 18.83 42.47
N SER A 214 -12.62 20.04 42.26
CA SER A 214 -12.55 20.69 40.97
C SER A 214 -11.20 21.36 40.78
N LEU A 215 -10.67 21.30 39.55
CA LEU A 215 -9.46 22.02 39.14
C LEU A 215 -9.76 22.67 37.78
N GLN A 216 -9.48 23.95 37.68
CA GLN A 216 -9.47 24.69 36.42
C GLN A 216 -8.11 25.33 36.24
N ALA A 217 -7.53 25.30 35.07
CA ALA A 217 -6.23 25.86 34.77
C ALA A 217 -6.11 26.18 33.26
N ARG A 218 -5.04 26.86 32.90
CA ARG A 218 -4.60 26.97 31.51
C ARG A 218 -3.14 26.52 31.42
N ILE A 219 -2.89 25.54 30.58
CA ILE A 219 -1.54 25.03 30.31
C ILE A 219 -1.07 25.63 28.98
N ASP A 220 -0.07 26.51 29.01
CA ASP A 220 0.45 27.23 27.85
C ASP A 220 -0.68 27.92 27.03
N GLY A 221 -1.67 28.46 27.76
CA GLY A 221 -2.84 29.09 27.16
C GLY A 221 -4.03 28.16 26.90
N SER A 222 -3.85 26.84 26.92
CA SER A 222 -4.88 25.82 26.66
C SER A 222 -5.71 25.52 27.92
N PRO A 223 -7.05 25.70 27.89
CA PRO A 223 -7.90 25.44 29.04
C PRO A 223 -7.89 23.96 29.47
N LEU A 224 -7.72 23.71 30.76
CA LEU A 224 -7.88 22.42 31.41
C LEU A 224 -8.96 22.53 32.51
N SER A 225 -9.87 21.59 32.55
CA SER A 225 -10.85 21.44 33.64
C SER A 225 -10.90 19.99 34.10
N ILE A 226 -10.77 19.79 35.40
CA ILE A 226 -10.94 18.47 36.02
C ILE A 226 -11.99 18.64 37.12
N ALA A 227 -13.04 17.85 37.08
CA ALA A 227 -14.08 17.86 38.09
C ALA A 227 -14.61 16.43 38.29
N GLY A 228 -15.10 16.14 39.49
CA GLY A 228 -15.64 14.83 39.74
C GLY A 228 -16.01 14.58 41.18
N ARG A 229 -16.00 13.31 41.58
CA ARG A 229 -16.29 12.86 42.92
C ARG A 229 -15.34 11.75 43.32
N THR A 230 -14.89 11.74 44.57
CA THR A 230 -13.95 10.73 45.08
C THR A 230 -14.21 10.42 46.55
N LYS A 231 -13.92 9.21 46.96
CA LYS A 231 -13.86 8.79 48.36
C LYS A 231 -12.41 8.48 48.74
N PRO A 232 -11.57 9.49 49.01
CA PRO A 232 -10.11 9.30 49.07
C PRO A 232 -9.67 8.40 50.25
N PHE A 233 -10.47 8.30 51.31
CA PHE A 233 -10.14 7.54 52.52
C PHE A 233 -11.04 6.32 52.76
N ALA A 234 -12.04 6.05 51.88
CA ALA A 234 -12.80 4.81 51.92
C ALA A 234 -11.94 3.63 51.47
N GLU A 235 -12.29 2.43 51.89
CA GLU A 235 -11.59 1.20 51.45
C GLU A 235 -11.68 1.01 49.94
N SER A 236 -12.79 1.36 49.32
CA SER A 236 -13.03 1.28 47.87
C SER A 236 -12.23 2.29 47.07
N ARG A 237 -11.83 3.41 47.66
CA ARG A 237 -11.17 4.57 46.98
C ARG A 237 -11.87 4.96 45.67
N GLU A 238 -13.19 4.81 45.67
CA GLU A 238 -14.01 5.07 44.47
C GLU A 238 -13.84 6.53 44.03
N SER A 239 -13.53 6.70 42.75
CA SER A 239 -13.28 8.02 42.16
C SER A 239 -13.83 8.06 40.74
N GLU A 240 -14.58 9.11 40.42
CA GLU A 240 -15.08 9.42 39.10
C GLU A 240 -14.66 10.85 38.75
N MET A 241 -13.88 11.03 37.70
CA MET A 241 -13.33 12.32 37.30
C MET A 241 -13.57 12.56 35.81
N THR A 242 -14.07 13.76 35.48
CA THR A 242 -14.13 14.25 34.12
C THR A 242 -12.94 15.17 33.88
N VAL A 243 -12.18 14.91 32.82
CA VAL A 243 -11.01 15.68 32.37
C VAL A 243 -11.30 16.29 31.03
N LYS A 244 -11.39 17.62 30.96
CA LYS A 244 -11.55 18.39 29.72
C LYS A 244 -10.31 19.21 29.45
N LEU A 245 -9.71 19.01 28.30
CA LEU A 245 -8.58 19.76 27.80
C LEU A 245 -8.94 20.30 26.42
N ASP A 246 -8.63 21.55 26.12
CA ASP A 246 -8.97 22.17 24.85
C ASP A 246 -7.75 22.78 24.17
N GLY A 247 -7.45 22.27 22.96
CA GLY A 247 -6.47 22.84 22.04
C GLY A 247 -5.02 22.85 22.52
N LEU A 248 -4.58 21.86 23.30
CA LEU A 248 -3.19 21.76 23.79
C LEU A 248 -2.21 21.59 22.62
N ASP A 249 -1.20 22.48 22.57
CA ASP A 249 -0.21 22.49 21.50
C ASP A 249 0.81 21.36 21.66
N LEU A 250 0.73 20.33 20.79
CA LEU A 250 1.57 19.14 20.88
C LEU A 250 3.08 19.37 20.66
N PRO A 251 3.53 20.21 19.71
CA PRO A 251 4.96 20.48 19.49
C PRO A 251 5.75 20.80 20.76
N GLN A 252 5.14 21.54 21.68
CA GLN A 252 5.77 21.92 22.94
C GLN A 252 5.93 20.73 23.91
N LEU A 253 5.12 19.69 23.74
CA LEU A 253 5.09 18.54 24.65
C LEU A 253 5.77 17.29 24.10
N VAL A 254 6.09 17.24 22.82
CA VAL A 254 6.71 16.06 22.19
C VAL A 254 8.06 15.71 22.81
N SER A 255 8.78 16.71 23.33
CA SER A 255 10.06 16.51 24.04
C SER A 255 9.91 15.73 25.35
N TYR A 256 8.69 15.64 25.92
CA TYR A 256 8.36 14.87 27.12
C TYR A 256 7.92 13.43 26.84
N ALA A 257 7.88 13.02 25.56
CA ALA A 257 7.58 11.63 25.23
C ALA A 257 8.58 10.67 25.91
N PRO A 258 8.13 9.54 26.46
CA PRO A 258 8.99 8.62 27.23
C PRO A 258 10.08 7.96 26.37
N MET A 259 10.02 8.15 25.05
CA MET A 259 11.01 7.67 24.09
C MET A 259 11.33 8.77 23.08
N ALA A 260 12.57 8.83 22.63
CA ALA A 260 12.94 9.73 21.54
C ALA A 260 12.19 9.31 20.26
N LEU A 261 11.35 10.20 19.74
CA LEU A 261 10.66 9.97 18.49
C LEU A 261 11.60 10.33 17.32
N PRO A 262 11.76 9.46 16.33
CA PRO A 262 12.57 9.75 15.14
C PRO A 262 11.87 10.72 14.17
N VAL A 263 10.89 11.47 14.66
CA VAL A 263 10.06 12.41 13.90
C VAL A 263 9.90 13.73 14.66
N ALA A 264 9.58 14.79 13.94
CA ALA A 264 9.27 16.10 14.53
C ALA A 264 7.79 16.43 14.28
N VAL A 265 7.05 16.64 15.35
CA VAL A 265 5.68 17.17 15.26
C VAL A 265 5.79 18.69 15.11
N LYS A 266 5.38 19.22 13.96
CA LYS A 266 5.44 20.64 13.64
C LYS A 266 4.19 21.39 14.07
N ARG A 267 3.05 20.75 14.00
CA ARG A 267 1.75 21.26 14.39
C ARG A 267 0.89 20.12 14.93
N GLY A 268 -0.04 20.44 15.79
CA GLY A 268 -1.03 19.51 16.32
C GLY A 268 -1.66 20.08 17.58
N ARG A 269 -2.98 20.12 17.66
CA ARG A 269 -3.74 20.60 18.81
C ARG A 269 -4.61 19.48 19.34
N LEU A 270 -4.37 19.11 20.61
CA LEU A 270 -5.09 18.04 21.29
C LEU A 270 -6.21 18.60 22.15
N SER A 271 -7.42 18.11 21.95
CA SER A 271 -8.57 18.33 22.84
C SER A 271 -9.09 17.00 23.35
N THR A 272 -9.52 16.95 24.61
CA THR A 272 -10.10 15.73 25.21
C THR A 272 -11.28 16.05 26.09
N ASP A 273 -12.27 15.16 26.13
CA ASP A 273 -13.35 15.12 27.12
C ASP A 273 -13.47 13.69 27.63
N LEU A 274 -12.72 13.37 28.71
CA LEU A 274 -12.56 12.02 29.23
C LEU A 274 -13.20 11.88 30.61
N ASN A 275 -13.91 10.77 30.81
CA ASN A 275 -14.38 10.32 32.09
C ASN A 275 -13.52 9.15 32.57
N LEU A 276 -12.92 9.31 33.74
CA LEU A 276 -12.08 8.30 34.38
C LEU A 276 -12.78 7.79 35.62
N ALA A 277 -12.98 6.51 35.71
CA ALA A 277 -13.49 5.86 36.92
C ALA A 277 -12.41 4.94 37.50
N PHE A 278 -12.16 5.06 38.77
CA PHE A 278 -11.23 4.24 39.55
C PHE A 278 -11.94 3.62 40.74
N SER A 279 -11.69 2.36 40.99
CA SER A 279 -12.13 1.69 42.19
C SER A 279 -11.16 0.58 42.60
N LEU A 280 -11.01 0.36 43.91
CA LEU A 280 -10.39 -0.84 44.45
C LEU A 280 -11.51 -1.85 44.73
N ALA A 281 -11.40 -3.07 44.20
CA ALA A 281 -12.25 -4.16 44.66
C ALA A 281 -11.95 -4.44 46.15
N ALA A 282 -12.92 -5.03 46.91
CA ALA A 282 -12.79 -5.32 48.33
C ALA A 282 -11.41 -5.91 48.67
N VAL A 283 -11.01 -5.74 49.97
CA VAL A 283 -9.68 -6.03 50.54
C VAL A 283 -8.87 -7.12 49.77
N GLY A 284 -7.80 -6.70 49.10
CA GLY A 284 -6.93 -7.57 48.27
C GLY A 284 -7.32 -7.74 46.81
N GLY A 285 -8.35 -7.05 46.30
CA GLY A 285 -8.73 -7.08 44.88
C GLY A 285 -7.87 -6.19 43.99
N GLU A 286 -7.82 -6.51 42.69
CA GLU A 286 -7.09 -5.72 41.67
C GLU A 286 -7.79 -4.36 41.44
N PRO A 287 -7.03 -3.27 41.25
CA PRO A 287 -7.62 -1.97 40.95
C PRO A 287 -8.30 -2.02 39.57
N VAL A 288 -9.42 -1.34 39.42
CA VAL A 288 -10.14 -1.16 38.15
C VAL A 288 -10.01 0.29 37.73
N ILE A 289 -9.51 0.50 36.51
CA ILE A 289 -9.49 1.82 35.86
C ILE A 289 -10.33 1.70 34.61
N ARG A 290 -11.35 2.58 34.46
CA ARG A 290 -12.16 2.73 33.26
C ARG A 290 -12.00 4.12 32.70
N ILE A 291 -11.85 4.21 31.39
CA ILE A 291 -11.75 5.47 30.68
C ILE A 291 -12.75 5.43 29.52
N ASN A 292 -13.59 6.46 29.43
CA ASN A 292 -14.46 6.68 28.26
C ASN A 292 -14.49 8.17 27.90
N GLY A 293 -14.99 8.51 26.72
CA GLY A 293 -15.09 9.89 26.25
C GLY A 293 -14.46 10.10 24.90
N THR A 294 -14.08 11.32 24.58
CA THR A 294 -13.54 11.71 23.28
C THR A 294 -12.14 12.29 23.36
N ALA A 295 -11.36 12.06 22.30
CA ALA A 295 -10.07 12.69 22.05
C ALA A 295 -10.00 13.17 20.59
N ASP A 296 -9.71 14.45 20.40
CA ASP A 296 -9.64 15.13 19.12
C ASP A 296 -8.26 15.73 18.92
N LEU A 297 -7.65 15.44 17.78
CA LEU A 297 -6.39 16.01 17.36
C LEU A 297 -6.60 16.78 16.05
N ALA A 298 -6.36 18.09 16.07
CA ALA A 298 -6.54 18.96 14.92
C ALA A 298 -5.20 19.44 14.35
N ASP A 299 -5.17 19.73 13.05
CA ASP A 299 -4.03 20.33 12.32
C ASP A 299 -2.70 19.57 12.53
N LEU A 300 -2.71 18.25 12.51
CA LEU A 300 -1.49 17.45 12.66
C LEU A 300 -0.55 17.64 11.47
N ALA A 301 0.73 17.90 11.73
CA ALA A 301 1.79 17.86 10.74
C ALA A 301 3.08 17.28 11.35
N VAL A 302 3.54 16.20 10.78
CA VAL A 302 4.71 15.42 11.21
C VAL A 302 5.72 15.38 10.07
N THR A 303 6.98 15.65 10.39
CA THR A 303 8.12 15.57 9.46
C THR A 303 9.17 14.61 10.00
N ASP A 304 10.08 14.19 9.15
CA ASP A 304 11.32 13.55 9.63
C ASP A 304 12.25 14.59 10.32
N THR A 305 13.37 14.11 10.84
CA THR A 305 14.39 14.95 11.49
C THR A 305 15.07 15.94 10.53
N LYS A 306 14.90 15.78 9.22
CA LYS A 306 15.41 16.66 8.16
C LYS A 306 14.34 17.61 7.60
N ASN A 307 13.19 17.70 8.25
CA ASN A 307 12.00 18.48 7.85
C ASN A 307 11.30 17.99 6.57
N ALA A 308 11.57 16.78 6.07
CA ALA A 308 10.77 16.21 4.99
C ALA A 308 9.38 15.79 5.52
N PRO A 309 8.28 16.11 4.81
CA PRO A 309 6.94 15.76 5.24
C PRO A 309 6.77 14.23 5.30
N LEU A 310 6.07 13.75 6.31
CA LEU A 310 5.72 12.34 6.49
C LEU A 310 4.21 12.16 6.49
N ILE A 311 3.54 12.84 7.42
CA ILE A 311 2.09 12.75 7.62
C ILE A 311 1.56 14.12 8.02
N ALA A 312 0.46 14.52 7.40
CA ALA A 312 -0.38 15.62 7.86
C ALA A 312 -1.83 15.13 7.93
N ALA A 313 -2.67 15.75 8.76
CA ALA A 313 -4.10 15.46 8.82
C ALA A 313 -4.85 16.66 9.37
N ASN A 314 -6.04 16.94 8.86
CA ASN A 314 -6.87 18.02 9.37
C ASN A 314 -7.43 17.71 10.75
N ALA A 315 -7.92 16.48 10.94
CA ALA A 315 -8.45 16.04 12.23
C ALA A 315 -8.34 14.52 12.40
N LEU A 316 -8.08 14.11 13.64
CA LEU A 316 -8.30 12.74 14.14
C LEU A 316 -9.27 12.83 15.30
N HIS A 317 -10.42 12.17 15.19
CA HIS A 317 -11.41 12.01 16.23
C HIS A 317 -11.43 10.57 16.74
N VAL A 318 -11.40 10.39 18.06
CA VAL A 318 -11.50 9.07 18.70
C VAL A 318 -12.57 9.12 19.77
N ASN A 319 -13.56 8.24 19.70
CA ASN A 319 -14.61 8.05 20.70
C ASN A 319 -14.35 6.74 21.45
N LEU A 320 -13.94 6.85 22.69
CA LEU A 320 -13.62 5.75 23.59
C LEU A 320 -14.89 5.31 24.32
N ALA A 321 -15.34 4.09 24.11
CA ALA A 321 -16.54 3.56 24.77
C ALA A 321 -16.21 3.01 26.15
N ASP A 322 -15.18 2.17 26.25
CA ASP A 322 -14.76 1.58 27.52
C ASP A 322 -13.32 1.06 27.39
N ILE A 323 -12.39 1.66 28.10
CA ILE A 323 -10.97 1.31 28.10
C ILE A 323 -10.60 0.89 29.52
N GLU A 324 -10.25 -0.37 29.72
CA GLU A 324 -9.72 -0.92 30.98
C GLU A 324 -8.24 -1.34 30.78
N PRO A 325 -7.27 -0.42 30.94
CA PRO A 325 -5.87 -0.69 30.58
C PRO A 325 -5.25 -1.85 31.39
N LEU A 326 -5.63 -1.98 32.68
CA LEU A 326 -5.10 -3.02 33.56
C LEU A 326 -5.59 -4.43 33.19
N ARG A 327 -6.66 -4.53 32.38
CA ARG A 327 -7.24 -5.78 31.91
C ARG A 327 -6.96 -6.03 30.41
N SER A 328 -6.19 -5.16 29.77
CA SER A 328 -5.97 -5.20 28.31
C SER A 328 -7.28 -5.23 27.49
N PHE A 329 -8.30 -4.52 27.97
CA PHE A 329 -9.64 -4.46 27.40
C PHE A 329 -9.90 -3.07 26.80
N TYR A 330 -10.19 -3.01 25.48
CA TYR A 330 -10.30 -1.77 24.73
C TYR A 330 -11.53 -1.80 23.83
N ARG A 331 -12.49 -0.93 24.10
CA ARG A 331 -13.70 -0.72 23.29
C ARG A 331 -13.72 0.70 22.77
N ILE A 332 -13.67 0.84 21.46
CA ILE A 332 -13.65 2.12 20.76
C ILE A 332 -14.88 2.15 19.86
N ASP A 333 -15.71 3.18 19.98
CA ASP A 333 -16.89 3.34 19.15
C ASP A 333 -16.53 3.87 17.77
N GLU A 334 -15.67 4.90 17.74
CA GLU A 334 -15.28 5.54 16.47
C GLU A 334 -13.82 5.98 16.47
N VAL A 335 -13.15 5.79 15.34
CA VAL A 335 -11.88 6.41 14.98
C VAL A 335 -12.06 7.03 13.61
N ARG A 336 -12.01 8.35 13.51
CA ARG A 336 -12.18 9.08 12.24
C ARG A 336 -10.97 9.95 11.95
N LEU A 337 -10.34 9.73 10.81
CA LEU A 337 -9.19 10.50 10.31
C LEU A 337 -9.62 11.29 9.07
N THR A 338 -9.57 12.62 9.15
CA THR A 338 -10.05 13.51 8.11
C THR A 338 -8.89 14.13 7.34
N GLN A 339 -8.94 13.99 6.03
CA GLN A 339 -7.97 14.52 5.06
C GLN A 339 -6.51 14.25 5.48
N PRO A 340 -6.14 12.98 5.73
CA PRO A 340 -4.74 12.66 5.89
C PRO A 340 -3.98 12.87 4.57
N ASP A 341 -2.78 13.42 4.67
CA ASP A 341 -1.81 13.54 3.59
C ASP A 341 -0.54 12.79 4.00
N VAL A 342 -0.21 11.73 3.27
CA VAL A 342 0.91 10.85 3.56
C VAL A 342 1.93 10.92 2.44
N ALA A 343 3.15 11.33 2.76
CA ALA A 343 4.27 11.35 1.84
C ALA A 343 5.11 10.06 1.98
N LEU A 344 4.91 9.12 1.07
CA LEU A 344 5.67 7.89 0.99
C LEU A 344 6.78 8.04 -0.06
N SER A 345 8.02 7.68 0.27
CA SER A 345 9.10 7.68 -0.70
C SER A 345 9.98 6.44 -0.56
N ARG A 346 10.48 5.95 -1.70
CA ARG A 346 11.43 4.85 -1.79
C ARG A 346 12.72 5.36 -2.45
N ASP A 347 13.85 5.18 -1.81
CA ASP A 347 15.14 5.65 -2.34
C ASP A 347 15.75 4.67 -3.37
N GLY A 348 16.90 5.06 -3.94
CA GLY A 348 17.62 4.26 -4.93
C GLY A 348 18.18 2.92 -4.40
N SER A 349 18.19 2.70 -3.08
CA SER A 349 18.55 1.41 -2.46
C SER A 349 17.33 0.51 -2.25
N GLY A 350 16.11 1.02 -2.50
CA GLY A 350 14.86 0.30 -2.30
C GLY A 350 14.24 0.47 -0.93
N GLN A 351 14.83 1.28 -0.04
CA GLN A 351 14.36 1.48 1.32
C GLN A 351 13.31 2.59 1.41
N PHE A 352 12.21 2.33 2.14
CA PHE A 352 11.17 3.32 2.36
C PHE A 352 11.54 4.34 3.43
N ASN A 353 11.04 5.59 3.31
CA ASN A 353 11.25 6.65 4.30
C ASN A 353 10.75 6.26 5.70
N PHE A 354 9.63 5.54 5.81
CA PHE A 354 9.10 5.06 7.09
C PHE A 354 9.94 3.94 7.73
N GLU A 355 10.59 3.09 6.94
CA GLU A 355 11.53 2.07 7.46
C GLU A 355 12.75 2.69 8.12
N LYS A 356 13.23 3.82 7.60
CA LYS A 356 14.36 4.57 8.18
C LYS A 356 14.06 5.10 9.58
N LEU A 357 12.77 5.37 9.87
CA LEU A 357 12.34 5.81 11.19
C LEU A 357 12.45 4.68 12.22
N SER A 358 12.21 3.44 11.82
CA SER A 358 12.34 2.28 12.72
C SER A 358 13.78 1.81 12.90
N ALA A 359 14.65 2.05 11.92
CA ALA A 359 16.06 1.67 11.99
C ALA A 359 16.91 2.58 12.91
N GLY A 360 16.42 3.79 13.22
CA GLY A 360 17.05 4.77 14.12
C GLY A 360 16.62 4.67 15.58
N GLY A 361 15.74 3.75 15.94
CA GLY A 361 15.35 3.52 17.33
C GLY A 361 16.53 3.02 18.18
N PRO A 362 16.58 3.36 19.48
CA PRO A 362 17.61 2.85 20.36
C PRO A 362 17.62 1.32 20.27
N ALA A 363 18.83 0.76 20.13
CA ALA A 363 19.03 -0.68 20.17
C ALA A 363 18.21 -1.26 21.31
N LYS A 364 17.43 -2.33 20.98
CA LYS A 364 16.65 -3.08 21.98
C LYS A 364 17.44 -3.11 23.29
N PRO A 365 16.85 -2.62 24.41
CA PRO A 365 17.57 -2.69 25.68
C PRO A 365 18.05 -4.14 25.83
N ALA A 366 19.34 -4.34 26.06
CA ALA A 366 19.84 -5.64 26.45
C ALA A 366 18.95 -6.12 27.60
N GLU A 367 18.39 -7.31 27.48
CA GLU A 367 17.60 -7.93 28.56
C GLU A 367 18.34 -7.68 29.88
N PRO A 368 17.69 -7.08 30.88
CA PRO A 368 18.32 -6.95 32.20
C PRO A 368 18.66 -8.38 32.62
N ALA A 369 19.94 -8.62 32.88
CA ALA A 369 20.37 -9.86 33.54
C ALA A 369 19.44 -10.12 34.72
N ALA A 370 18.86 -11.29 34.75
CA ALA A 370 17.87 -11.74 35.72
C ALA A 370 18.27 -11.36 37.15
N ALA A 371 17.75 -10.22 37.65
CA ALA A 371 17.63 -9.98 39.07
C ALA A 371 16.47 -10.84 39.55
N SER A 372 16.74 -11.71 40.50
CA SER A 372 15.84 -12.66 41.12
C SER A 372 14.43 -12.14 41.33
N ALA A 373 13.52 -12.52 40.46
CA ALA A 373 12.09 -12.30 40.65
C ALA A 373 11.62 -13.29 41.72
N THR A 374 11.40 -12.82 42.93
CA THR A 374 10.52 -13.46 43.90
C THR A 374 9.18 -13.69 43.25
N ALA A 375 8.73 -14.94 43.35
CA ALA A 375 7.50 -15.53 42.82
C ALA A 375 6.33 -14.56 42.59
N ALA A 376 6.12 -14.17 41.34
CA ALA A 376 4.83 -13.69 40.88
C ALA A 376 3.98 -14.90 40.48
N THR A 377 2.83 -15.02 41.09
CA THR A 377 1.79 -16.04 40.84
C THR A 377 1.56 -16.21 39.34
N ASP A 378 1.62 -17.47 38.86
CA ASP A 378 1.26 -17.95 37.52
C ASP A 378 -0.19 -17.57 37.14
N LYS A 379 -0.42 -16.34 36.72
CA LYS A 379 -1.61 -16.01 35.93
C LYS A 379 -1.19 -15.92 34.48
N ALA A 380 -1.76 -16.79 33.64
CA ALA A 380 -1.60 -16.70 32.20
C ALA A 380 -1.89 -15.26 31.74
N PRO A 381 -1.07 -14.66 30.86
CA PRO A 381 -1.30 -13.30 30.37
C PRO A 381 -2.70 -13.23 29.73
N GLN A 382 -3.51 -12.28 30.18
CA GLN A 382 -4.85 -12.08 29.61
C GLN A 382 -4.72 -11.72 28.12
N PRO A 383 -5.55 -12.33 27.26
CA PRO A 383 -5.49 -12.00 25.85
C PRO A 383 -5.85 -10.53 25.60
N PHE A 384 -5.13 -9.90 24.69
CA PHE A 384 -5.39 -8.52 24.27
C PHE A 384 -6.75 -8.43 23.56
N ASP A 385 -7.72 -7.78 24.19
CA ASP A 385 -9.09 -7.65 23.70
C ASP A 385 -9.40 -6.24 23.22
N LEU A 386 -9.24 -6.04 21.92
CA LEU A 386 -9.55 -4.78 21.22
C LEU A 386 -10.77 -4.95 20.33
N ALA A 387 -11.75 -4.06 20.45
CA ALA A 387 -12.81 -3.91 19.45
C ALA A 387 -13.01 -2.43 19.07
N ILE A 388 -13.12 -2.19 17.75
CA ILE A 388 -13.44 -0.89 17.17
C ILE A 388 -14.71 -1.08 16.34
N LYS A 389 -15.79 -0.35 16.68
CA LYS A 389 -17.05 -0.44 15.95
C LYS A 389 -16.94 0.17 14.56
N HIS A 390 -16.39 1.37 14.48
CA HIS A 390 -16.27 2.12 13.23
C HIS A 390 -14.92 2.83 13.14
N LEU A 391 -14.18 2.58 12.06
CA LEU A 391 -13.00 3.35 11.69
C LEU A 391 -13.23 3.95 10.30
N ALA A 392 -13.01 5.25 10.16
CA ALA A 392 -13.15 5.97 8.91
C ALA A 392 -11.90 6.79 8.58
N ILE A 393 -11.53 6.81 7.32
CA ILE A 393 -10.60 7.78 6.72
C ILE A 393 -11.37 8.49 5.62
N ASP A 394 -11.44 9.80 5.67
CA ASP A 394 -12.21 10.60 4.73
C ASP A 394 -11.31 11.61 3.99
N GLY A 395 -11.32 11.54 2.66
CA GLY A 395 -10.65 12.52 1.79
C GLY A 395 -9.12 12.50 1.88
N GLY A 396 -8.53 11.33 2.12
CA GLY A 396 -7.08 11.19 2.24
C GLY A 396 -6.34 11.33 0.91
N HIS A 397 -5.07 11.72 1.00
CA HIS A 397 -4.11 11.77 -0.09
C HIS A 397 -2.85 10.95 0.30
N ILE A 398 -2.31 10.18 -0.64
CA ILE A 398 -1.03 9.49 -0.49
C ILE A 398 -0.18 9.81 -1.70
N GLY A 399 0.88 10.58 -1.52
CA GLY A 399 1.92 10.79 -2.52
C GLY A 399 3.00 9.72 -2.41
N PHE A 400 3.39 9.10 -3.52
CA PHE A 400 4.44 8.10 -3.56
C PHE A 400 5.52 8.48 -4.58
N ASP A 401 6.75 8.71 -4.12
CA ASP A 401 7.93 8.97 -4.93
C ASP A 401 8.87 7.76 -4.91
N ASP A 402 8.96 7.08 -6.04
CA ASP A 402 9.85 5.93 -6.23
C ASP A 402 11.11 6.33 -7.01
N ARG A 403 12.26 6.26 -6.35
CA ARG A 403 13.57 6.55 -6.93
C ARG A 403 14.43 5.29 -7.16
N LEU A 404 13.84 4.11 -6.99
CA LEU A 404 14.52 2.84 -7.27
C LEU A 404 14.76 2.64 -8.77
N MET A 405 13.85 3.12 -9.60
CA MET A 405 13.92 3.01 -11.05
C MET A 405 14.92 4.01 -11.64
N SER A 406 15.45 3.72 -12.83
CA SER A 406 16.36 4.63 -13.55
C SER A 406 15.75 6.01 -13.82
N GLN A 407 14.42 6.07 -13.93
CA GLN A 407 13.64 7.31 -13.96
C GLN A 407 12.74 7.33 -12.72
N PRO A 408 12.76 8.42 -11.92
CA PRO A 408 11.87 8.56 -10.78
C PRO A 408 10.40 8.47 -11.20
N VAL A 409 9.60 7.78 -10.41
CA VAL A 409 8.16 7.64 -10.62
C VAL A 409 7.44 8.35 -9.47
N SER A 410 6.56 9.29 -9.80
CA SER A 410 5.66 9.91 -8.83
C SER A 410 4.24 9.43 -9.12
N LEU A 411 3.62 8.82 -8.12
CA LEU A 411 2.25 8.32 -8.15
C LEU A 411 1.49 8.88 -6.96
N GLY A 412 0.22 9.19 -7.13
CA GLY A 412 -0.61 9.66 -6.03
C GLY A 412 -1.96 8.95 -6.00
N LEU A 413 -2.45 8.77 -4.79
CA LEU A 413 -3.82 8.36 -4.49
C LEU A 413 -4.53 9.55 -3.86
N LYS A 414 -5.65 9.93 -4.41
CA LYS A 414 -6.49 11.04 -3.92
C LYS A 414 -7.89 10.56 -3.56
N ASP A 415 -8.59 11.38 -2.81
CA ASP A 415 -9.95 11.09 -2.35
C ASP A 415 -10.05 9.72 -1.64
N LEU A 416 -8.96 9.35 -0.91
CA LEU A 416 -8.91 8.09 -0.19
C LEU A 416 -10.00 8.08 0.89
N SER A 417 -10.91 7.15 0.76
CA SER A 417 -11.95 6.85 1.74
C SER A 417 -11.80 5.41 2.18
N VAL A 418 -11.65 5.21 3.48
CA VAL A 418 -11.57 3.88 4.10
C VAL A 418 -12.64 3.79 5.17
N THR A 419 -13.41 2.73 5.15
CA THR A 419 -14.31 2.36 6.25
C THR A 419 -13.97 0.97 6.74
N LEU A 420 -13.96 0.79 8.04
CA LEU A 420 -13.75 -0.51 8.68
C LEU A 420 -14.73 -0.63 9.86
N ASP A 421 -15.62 -1.61 9.77
CA ASP A 421 -16.67 -1.84 10.75
C ASP A 421 -16.45 -3.14 11.51
N ASN A 422 -16.70 -3.11 12.82
CA ASN A 422 -16.69 -4.27 13.72
C ASN A 422 -15.33 -5.00 13.77
N LEU A 423 -14.23 -4.25 13.79
CA LEU A 423 -12.91 -4.85 14.05
C LEU A 423 -12.87 -5.44 15.46
N SER A 424 -12.43 -6.66 15.60
CA SER A 424 -12.20 -7.30 16.90
C SER A 424 -11.05 -8.31 16.81
N THR A 425 -10.21 -8.34 17.86
CA THR A 425 -9.12 -9.30 17.98
C THR A 425 -9.59 -10.70 18.34
N LEU A 426 -10.72 -10.82 19.04
CA LEU A 426 -11.22 -12.08 19.60
C LEU A 426 -12.51 -12.59 18.93
N ALA A 427 -13.32 -11.73 18.32
CA ALA A 427 -14.58 -12.12 17.72
C ALA A 427 -14.36 -12.98 16.47
N ARG A 428 -15.26 -13.93 16.26
CA ARG A 428 -15.29 -14.79 15.06
C ARG A 428 -16.13 -14.20 13.92
N THR A 429 -16.88 -13.15 14.19
CA THR A 429 -17.60 -12.39 13.17
C THR A 429 -16.61 -11.55 12.35
N PRO A 430 -16.70 -11.56 11.01
CA PRO A 430 -15.78 -10.78 10.19
C PRO A 430 -15.98 -9.28 10.36
N ALA A 431 -14.88 -8.56 10.53
CA ALA A 431 -14.85 -7.12 10.29
C ALA A 431 -15.10 -6.85 8.80
N ARG A 432 -15.82 -5.78 8.47
CA ARG A 432 -16.11 -5.36 7.10
C ARG A 432 -15.31 -4.13 6.76
N TYR A 433 -14.73 -4.11 5.58
CA TYR A 433 -13.97 -2.95 5.12
C TYR A 433 -14.35 -2.54 3.70
N ALA A 434 -14.22 -1.26 3.43
CA ALA A 434 -14.26 -0.71 2.07
C ALA A 434 -13.19 0.37 1.94
N VAL A 435 -12.46 0.32 0.83
CA VAL A 435 -11.44 1.29 0.44
C VAL A 435 -11.82 1.83 -0.93
N LYS A 436 -11.90 3.13 -1.08
CA LYS A 436 -12.13 3.81 -2.36
C LYS A 436 -11.07 4.88 -2.54
N THR A 437 -10.49 4.95 -3.71
CA THR A 437 -9.52 5.99 -4.04
C THR A 437 -9.44 6.20 -5.55
N ALA A 438 -9.01 7.36 -5.97
CA ALA A 438 -8.67 7.67 -7.34
C ALA A 438 -7.15 7.85 -7.48
N PHE A 439 -6.60 7.53 -8.65
CA PHE A 439 -5.20 7.81 -8.97
C PHE A 439 -5.06 9.22 -9.56
N ASP A 440 -3.97 9.90 -9.28
CA ASP A 440 -3.75 11.27 -9.79
C ASP A 440 -3.73 11.35 -11.31
N HIS A 441 -3.20 10.33 -11.96
CA HIS A 441 -3.08 10.24 -13.41
C HIS A 441 -4.27 9.55 -14.10
N GLY A 442 -5.35 9.34 -13.37
CA GLY A 442 -6.58 8.71 -13.88
C GLY A 442 -6.74 7.27 -13.44
N GLY A 443 -8.00 6.88 -13.32
CA GLY A 443 -8.43 5.59 -12.80
C GLY A 443 -8.87 5.65 -11.33
N ALA A 444 -9.58 4.60 -10.92
CA ALA A 444 -10.08 4.45 -9.56
C ALA A 444 -9.91 3.02 -9.07
N LEU A 445 -9.68 2.88 -7.76
CA LEU A 445 -9.58 1.60 -7.08
C LEU A 445 -10.66 1.52 -6.00
N ASN A 446 -11.47 0.46 -6.05
CA ASN A 446 -12.41 0.11 -5.00
C ASN A 446 -12.08 -1.29 -4.50
N VAL A 447 -11.88 -1.44 -3.21
CA VAL A 447 -11.67 -2.74 -2.56
C VAL A 447 -12.64 -2.86 -1.40
N SER A 448 -13.40 -3.94 -1.34
CA SER A 448 -14.32 -4.18 -0.23
C SER A 448 -14.34 -5.65 0.14
N GLY A 449 -14.60 -5.94 1.40
CA GLY A 449 -14.63 -7.32 1.85
C GLY A 449 -14.76 -7.47 3.36
N GLY A 450 -14.38 -8.64 3.86
CA GLY A 450 -14.36 -8.94 5.26
C GLY A 450 -13.09 -9.67 5.68
N PHE A 451 -12.71 -9.53 6.95
CA PHE A 451 -11.63 -10.34 7.52
C PHE A 451 -11.92 -10.68 8.98
N THR A 452 -11.36 -11.77 9.42
CA THR A 452 -11.48 -12.23 10.82
C THR A 452 -10.09 -12.54 11.35
N LEU A 453 -9.64 -11.78 12.35
CA LEU A 453 -8.33 -11.98 12.96
C LEU A 453 -8.25 -13.32 13.70
N ALA A 454 -9.30 -13.70 14.41
CA ALA A 454 -9.36 -14.95 15.16
C ALA A 454 -9.25 -16.21 14.29
N SER A 455 -9.86 -16.22 13.09
CA SER A 455 -9.78 -17.34 12.14
C SER A 455 -8.69 -17.14 11.07
N LYS A 456 -8.03 -15.99 11.04
CA LYS A 456 -6.96 -15.64 10.09
C LYS A 456 -7.39 -15.79 8.62
N LYS A 457 -8.58 -15.29 8.28
CA LYS A 457 -9.16 -15.32 6.93
C LYS A 457 -9.62 -13.95 6.48
N ALA A 458 -9.49 -13.68 5.20
CA ALA A 458 -10.03 -12.49 4.55
C ALA A 458 -10.60 -12.82 3.19
N ASP A 459 -11.62 -12.06 2.81
CA ASP A 459 -12.10 -11.94 1.44
C ASP A 459 -12.01 -10.49 0.98
N ALA A 460 -11.83 -10.29 -0.32
CA ALA A 460 -11.79 -8.98 -0.95
C ALA A 460 -12.46 -9.03 -2.32
N LYS A 461 -13.16 -7.98 -2.67
CA LYS A 461 -13.60 -7.68 -4.03
C LYS A 461 -12.84 -6.45 -4.51
N LEU A 462 -11.92 -6.66 -5.43
CA LEU A 462 -11.13 -5.62 -6.04
C LEU A 462 -11.79 -5.17 -7.34
N ALA A 463 -12.02 -3.88 -7.49
CA ALA A 463 -12.44 -3.25 -8.73
C ALA A 463 -11.50 -2.08 -9.06
N LEU A 464 -10.67 -2.28 -10.08
CA LEU A 464 -9.80 -1.28 -10.67
C LEU A 464 -10.44 -0.80 -11.97
N THR A 465 -10.59 0.51 -12.15
CA THR A 465 -11.22 1.11 -13.33
C THR A 465 -10.26 2.06 -13.99
N ASP A 466 -9.98 1.85 -15.27
CA ASP A 466 -9.27 2.74 -16.17
C ASP A 466 -7.96 3.35 -15.62
N LEU A 467 -7.15 2.52 -14.91
CA LEU A 467 -5.81 2.92 -14.45
C LEU A 467 -4.93 3.26 -15.66
N ALA A 468 -4.44 4.49 -15.75
CA ALA A 468 -3.57 4.93 -16.82
C ALA A 468 -2.20 4.20 -16.77
N LEU A 469 -1.77 3.65 -17.91
CA LEU A 469 -0.53 2.89 -18.00
C LEU A 469 0.74 3.74 -18.24
N PRO A 470 0.69 4.89 -18.97
CA PRO A 470 1.90 5.66 -19.24
C PRO A 470 2.73 6.05 -18.01
N PRO A 471 2.15 6.44 -16.87
CA PRO A 471 2.92 6.73 -15.65
C PRO A 471 3.68 5.54 -15.08
N LEU A 472 3.28 4.31 -15.43
CA LEU A 472 3.90 3.07 -14.98
C LEU A 472 5.05 2.60 -15.91
N GLN A 473 5.35 3.36 -16.97
CA GLN A 473 6.41 3.05 -17.94
C GLN A 473 7.75 2.63 -17.31
N PRO A 474 8.28 3.32 -16.28
CA PRO A 474 9.57 2.94 -15.70
C PRO A 474 9.60 1.53 -15.12
N TYR A 475 8.46 1.00 -14.65
CA TYR A 475 8.38 -0.37 -14.12
C TYR A 475 8.42 -1.45 -15.19
N VAL A 476 7.96 -1.13 -16.41
CA VAL A 476 7.93 -2.08 -17.54
C VAL A 476 9.12 -1.91 -18.50
N ALA A 477 9.89 -0.83 -18.38
CA ALA A 477 10.98 -0.48 -19.30
C ALA A 477 12.09 -1.55 -19.38
N ASN A 478 12.31 -2.31 -18.32
CA ASN A 478 13.30 -3.39 -18.32
C ASN A 478 12.79 -4.67 -19.01
N ALA A 479 11.47 -4.87 -19.08
CA ALA A 479 10.85 -6.04 -19.68
C ALA A 479 10.40 -5.77 -21.13
N LEU A 480 10.16 -4.50 -21.50
CA LEU A 480 9.61 -4.09 -22.77
C LEU A 480 10.45 -2.95 -23.35
N ALA A 481 11.12 -3.20 -24.49
CA ALA A 481 11.87 -2.17 -25.21
C ALA A 481 10.94 -1.28 -26.07
N ALA A 482 9.85 -0.83 -25.47
CA ALA A 482 8.88 0.08 -26.06
C ALA A 482 8.35 1.06 -25.02
N ARG A 483 7.95 2.22 -25.48
CA ARG A 483 7.25 3.23 -24.66
C ARG A 483 5.75 2.98 -24.75
N VAL A 484 5.11 2.88 -23.59
CA VAL A 484 3.66 2.92 -23.46
C VAL A 484 3.20 4.38 -23.55
N THR A 485 2.56 4.76 -24.65
CA THR A 485 2.12 6.13 -24.90
C THR A 485 0.66 6.36 -24.56
N ASP A 486 -0.13 5.28 -24.58
CA ASP A 486 -1.55 5.29 -24.22
C ASP A 486 -1.97 3.92 -23.68
N GLY A 487 -3.07 3.85 -22.97
CA GLY A 487 -3.65 2.61 -22.47
C GLY A 487 -4.17 2.73 -21.06
N THR A 488 -5.27 2.02 -20.78
CA THR A 488 -5.86 1.92 -19.45
C THR A 488 -6.07 0.46 -19.05
N LEU A 489 -5.88 0.17 -17.78
CA LEU A 489 -6.07 -1.15 -17.16
C LEU A 489 -7.27 -1.15 -16.23
N GLY A 490 -8.15 -2.12 -16.41
CA GLY A 490 -9.25 -2.43 -15.50
C GLY A 490 -9.14 -3.85 -14.96
N ALA A 491 -9.65 -4.08 -13.75
CA ALA A 491 -9.75 -5.41 -13.17
C ALA A 491 -10.94 -5.51 -12.22
N ALA A 492 -11.63 -6.64 -12.24
CA ALA A 492 -12.68 -6.96 -11.27
C ALA A 492 -12.43 -8.38 -10.76
N LEU A 493 -11.86 -8.49 -9.56
CA LEU A 493 -11.32 -9.74 -9.03
C LEU A 493 -11.79 -9.99 -7.59
N PRO A 494 -12.50 -11.06 -7.31
CA PRO A 494 -12.70 -11.54 -5.95
C PRO A 494 -11.46 -12.33 -5.49
N LEU A 495 -10.99 -12.01 -4.29
CA LEU A 495 -9.81 -12.60 -3.66
C LEU A 495 -10.19 -13.24 -2.35
N THR A 496 -9.57 -14.36 -2.01
CA THR A 496 -9.65 -14.96 -0.67
C THR A 496 -8.24 -15.27 -0.18
N VAL A 497 -7.97 -14.92 1.08
CA VAL A 497 -6.67 -15.15 1.74
C VAL A 497 -6.90 -15.91 3.04
N ASP A 498 -6.18 -17.00 3.23
CA ASP A 498 -6.16 -17.80 4.46
C ASP A 498 -4.72 -17.87 4.97
N TRP A 499 -4.43 -17.21 6.09
CA TRP A 499 -3.12 -17.22 6.75
C TRP A 499 -3.15 -17.97 8.09
N SER A 500 -4.08 -18.90 8.23
CA SER A 500 -4.15 -19.80 9.41
C SER A 500 -2.98 -20.78 9.49
N LYS A 501 -2.31 -21.03 8.35
CA LYS A 501 -1.13 -21.88 8.21
C LYS A 501 0.14 -21.04 8.04
N PRO A 502 1.34 -21.61 8.28
CA PRO A 502 2.61 -20.88 8.10
C PRO A 502 2.80 -20.29 6.70
N ALA A 503 2.34 -20.98 5.65
CA ALA A 503 2.27 -20.46 4.28
C ALA A 503 0.84 -19.97 4.02
N PRO A 504 0.62 -18.65 3.76
CA PRO A 504 -0.70 -18.12 3.48
C PRO A 504 -1.21 -18.64 2.13
N SER A 505 -2.49 -18.98 2.06
CA SER A 505 -3.17 -19.41 0.84
C SER A 505 -3.89 -18.23 0.21
N ILE A 506 -3.63 -17.98 -1.08
CA ILE A 506 -4.24 -16.90 -1.85
C ILE A 506 -4.95 -17.49 -3.07
N GLN A 507 -6.25 -17.20 -3.21
CA GLN A 507 -7.04 -17.63 -4.35
C GLN A 507 -7.74 -16.41 -4.98
N VAL A 508 -7.70 -16.34 -6.31
CA VAL A 508 -8.50 -15.42 -7.10
C VAL A 508 -9.68 -16.20 -7.67
N GLY A 509 -10.88 -15.74 -7.41
CA GLY A 509 -12.12 -16.34 -7.95
C GLY A 509 -12.44 -15.83 -9.36
N ALA A 510 -13.66 -16.17 -9.80
CA ALA A 510 -14.13 -15.76 -11.13
C ALA A 510 -14.20 -14.23 -11.26
N GLY A 511 -13.51 -13.71 -12.27
CA GLY A 511 -13.41 -12.27 -12.51
C GLY A 511 -12.80 -11.93 -13.85
N GLY A 512 -12.44 -10.67 -14.07
CA GLY A 512 -11.90 -10.22 -15.35
C GLY A 512 -10.82 -9.15 -15.22
N VAL A 513 -9.93 -9.11 -16.21
CA VAL A 513 -8.95 -8.06 -16.41
C VAL A 513 -9.16 -7.50 -17.82
N THR A 514 -9.21 -6.18 -17.94
CA THR A 514 -9.42 -5.47 -19.22
C THR A 514 -8.29 -4.48 -19.47
N LEU A 515 -7.83 -4.44 -20.69
CA LEU A 515 -6.86 -3.47 -21.19
C LEU A 515 -7.51 -2.75 -22.37
N LYS A 516 -7.49 -1.43 -22.40
CA LYS A 516 -8.13 -0.63 -23.45
C LYS A 516 -7.14 0.38 -24.05
N SER A 517 -7.28 0.61 -25.35
CA SER A 517 -6.59 1.67 -26.08
C SER A 517 -5.05 1.66 -25.91
N LEU A 518 -4.45 0.45 -25.80
CA LEU A 518 -3.01 0.34 -25.63
C LEU A 518 -2.29 0.81 -26.90
N LYS A 519 -1.29 1.68 -26.73
CA LYS A 519 -0.35 2.09 -27.79
C LYS A 519 1.07 1.95 -27.29
N LEU A 520 1.84 1.20 -28.06
CA LEU A 520 3.25 0.94 -27.82
C LEU A 520 4.08 1.55 -28.95
N THR A 521 5.05 2.37 -28.61
CA THR A 521 6.04 2.88 -29.57
C THR A 521 7.36 2.20 -29.28
N PRO A 522 7.86 1.34 -30.18
CA PRO A 522 9.15 0.66 -30.02
C PRO A 522 10.28 1.67 -29.82
N ASN A 523 11.24 1.37 -28.97
CA ASN A 523 12.42 2.20 -28.78
C ASN A 523 13.31 2.04 -30.05
N GLY A 524 13.54 3.12 -30.81
CA GLY A 524 14.38 3.09 -32.01
C GLY A 524 15.85 2.79 -31.69
N ASN A 525 16.47 1.97 -32.48
CA ASN A 525 17.90 1.61 -32.40
C ASN A 525 18.87 2.72 -32.85
N GLY A 526 18.51 3.99 -32.70
CA GLY A 526 19.40 5.12 -33.03
C GLY A 526 19.68 5.39 -34.54
N ASN A 527 19.32 4.50 -35.43
CA ASN A 527 19.61 4.60 -36.87
C ASN A 527 18.43 5.10 -37.73
N GLY A 528 17.42 5.72 -37.14
CA GLY A 528 16.28 6.30 -37.88
C GLY A 528 15.21 5.29 -38.36
N ASP A 529 15.45 4.00 -38.25
CA ASP A 529 14.55 2.91 -38.68
C ASP A 529 13.76 2.33 -37.50
N GLY A 530 13.05 3.16 -36.74
CA GLY A 530 12.16 2.72 -35.65
C GLY A 530 11.05 1.81 -36.17
N ALA A 531 10.77 0.69 -35.50
CA ALA A 531 9.56 -0.11 -35.77
C ALA A 531 8.31 0.75 -35.58
N ALA A 532 7.28 0.48 -36.37
CA ALA A 532 6.03 1.22 -36.30
C ALA A 532 5.30 1.00 -34.97
N PRO A 533 4.48 1.95 -34.54
CA PRO A 533 3.66 1.80 -33.32
C PRO A 533 2.75 0.56 -33.42
N ILE A 534 2.59 -0.12 -32.29
CA ILE A 534 1.61 -1.19 -32.12
C ILE A 534 0.41 -0.61 -31.36
N ALA A 535 -0.78 -0.83 -31.89
CA ALA A 535 -2.03 -0.43 -31.25
C ALA A 535 -2.91 -1.64 -30.96
N LEU A 536 -3.62 -1.60 -29.84
CA LEU A 536 -4.61 -2.60 -29.45
C LEU A 536 -5.83 -1.88 -28.87
N ASN A 537 -6.99 -2.05 -29.48
CA ASN A 537 -8.21 -1.40 -29.00
C ASN A 537 -8.64 -1.96 -27.64
N SER A 538 -8.66 -3.29 -27.51
CA SER A 538 -8.98 -3.92 -26.22
C SER A 538 -8.38 -5.32 -26.09
N ALA A 539 -8.06 -5.68 -24.85
CA ALA A 539 -7.85 -7.06 -24.43
C ALA A 539 -8.69 -7.35 -23.20
N GLU A 540 -9.31 -8.50 -23.15
CA GLU A 540 -10.11 -8.97 -22.00
C GLU A 540 -9.66 -10.40 -21.66
N ALA A 541 -9.34 -10.61 -20.37
CA ALA A 541 -9.07 -11.93 -19.82
C ALA A 541 -10.15 -12.26 -18.79
N LYS A 542 -10.95 -13.29 -19.04
CA LYS A 542 -11.94 -13.82 -18.08
C LYS A 542 -11.30 -14.95 -17.30
N ILE A 543 -11.12 -14.71 -16.03
CA ILE A 543 -10.51 -15.64 -15.08
C ILE A 543 -11.60 -16.49 -14.46
N GLN A 544 -11.46 -17.79 -14.48
CA GLN A 544 -12.30 -18.72 -13.73
C GLN A 544 -11.77 -18.89 -12.31
N LYS A 545 -10.47 -19.16 -12.19
CA LYS A 545 -9.78 -19.32 -10.91
C LYS A 545 -8.26 -19.19 -11.07
N ILE A 546 -7.60 -18.53 -10.10
CA ILE A 546 -6.15 -18.61 -9.93
C ILE A 546 -5.85 -19.09 -8.51
N ASP A 547 -5.14 -20.19 -8.40
CA ASP A 547 -4.62 -20.75 -7.15
C ASP A 547 -3.12 -20.43 -7.09
N VAL A 548 -2.77 -19.45 -6.25
CA VAL A 548 -1.39 -18.96 -6.17
C VAL A 548 -0.47 -20.03 -5.55
N ASP A 549 -0.95 -20.74 -4.55
CA ASP A 549 -0.15 -21.78 -3.86
C ASP A 549 0.00 -23.01 -4.74
N GLY A 550 -1.08 -23.44 -5.39
CA GLY A 550 -1.09 -24.53 -6.35
C GLY A 550 -0.42 -24.18 -7.67
N ARG A 551 -0.03 -22.89 -7.85
CA ARG A 551 0.53 -22.33 -9.11
C ARG A 551 -0.27 -22.75 -10.33
N MET A 552 -1.60 -22.60 -10.24
CA MET A 552 -2.52 -22.96 -11.31
C MET A 552 -3.42 -21.77 -11.67
N ALA A 553 -3.46 -21.44 -12.95
CA ALA A 553 -4.35 -20.41 -13.51
C ALA A 553 -5.31 -21.06 -14.53
N THR A 554 -6.62 -20.90 -14.32
CA THR A 554 -7.67 -21.33 -15.21
C THR A 554 -8.42 -20.11 -15.73
N LEU A 555 -8.42 -19.90 -17.03
CA LEU A 555 -9.09 -18.79 -17.71
C LEU A 555 -10.19 -19.34 -18.61
N ASP A 556 -11.35 -18.71 -18.61
CA ASP A 556 -12.44 -19.03 -19.53
C ASP A 556 -12.13 -18.47 -20.93
N SER A 557 -11.61 -17.26 -20.99
CA SER A 557 -11.24 -16.66 -22.29
C SER A 557 -10.15 -15.60 -22.15
N VAL A 558 -9.39 -15.45 -23.24
CA VAL A 558 -8.55 -14.29 -23.51
C VAL A 558 -8.95 -13.76 -24.90
N ALA A 559 -9.49 -12.56 -24.97
CA ALA A 559 -9.96 -11.93 -26.20
C ALA A 559 -9.14 -10.66 -26.48
N LEU A 560 -8.59 -10.55 -27.68
CA LEU A 560 -7.95 -9.35 -28.21
C LEU A 560 -8.77 -8.80 -29.36
N SER A 561 -8.97 -7.49 -29.42
CA SER A 561 -9.71 -6.84 -30.51
C SER A 561 -8.98 -5.59 -30.99
N GLY A 562 -8.95 -5.45 -32.32
CA GLY A 562 -8.37 -4.28 -32.96
C GLY A 562 -6.85 -4.18 -32.78
N LEU A 563 -6.14 -5.31 -32.81
CA LEU A 563 -4.67 -5.30 -32.86
C LEU A 563 -4.23 -4.80 -34.22
N ALA A 564 -3.49 -3.70 -34.25
CA ALA A 564 -2.84 -3.17 -35.45
C ALA A 564 -1.33 -3.16 -35.24
N MET A 565 -0.61 -3.87 -36.13
CA MET A 565 0.83 -3.99 -36.02
C MET A 565 1.51 -3.98 -37.40
N GLN A 566 2.74 -3.50 -37.43
CA GLN A 566 3.61 -3.59 -38.59
C GLN A 566 4.87 -4.35 -38.21
N ALA A 567 5.28 -5.30 -39.05
CA ALA A 567 6.47 -6.11 -38.87
C ALA A 567 7.35 -6.06 -40.12
N ARG A 568 8.65 -5.88 -39.92
CA ARG A 568 9.62 -5.91 -41.02
C ARG A 568 10.65 -7.00 -40.76
N ARG A 569 10.86 -7.80 -41.77
CA ARG A 569 12.00 -8.70 -41.81
C ARG A 569 13.15 -8.00 -42.53
N LEU A 570 14.17 -7.64 -41.76
CA LEU A 570 15.31 -6.87 -42.22
C LEU A 570 16.23 -7.72 -43.13
N LYS A 571 17.10 -7.07 -43.90
CA LYS A 571 18.06 -7.76 -44.84
C LYS A 571 18.93 -8.81 -44.16
N ASN A 572 19.22 -8.69 -42.87
CA ASN A 572 19.96 -9.68 -42.10
C ASN A 572 19.08 -10.87 -41.63
N GLY A 573 17.80 -10.89 -41.98
CA GLY A 573 16.85 -11.96 -41.67
C GLY A 573 16.16 -11.81 -40.28
N SER A 574 16.53 -10.80 -39.44
CA SER A 574 15.88 -10.55 -38.17
C SER A 574 14.53 -9.81 -38.34
N ILE A 575 13.60 -10.05 -37.44
CA ILE A 575 12.32 -9.33 -37.38
C ILE A 575 12.47 -8.15 -36.41
N ASP A 576 12.11 -6.94 -36.90
CA ASP A 576 12.23 -5.72 -36.09
C ASP A 576 11.45 -5.78 -34.77
N LEU A 577 10.28 -6.42 -34.75
CA LEU A 577 9.49 -6.63 -33.51
C LEU A 577 10.18 -7.53 -32.46
N ALA A 578 11.16 -8.35 -32.86
CA ALA A 578 11.94 -9.15 -31.90
C ALA A 578 12.74 -8.26 -30.92
N ALA A 579 13.05 -7.01 -31.33
CA ALA A 579 13.70 -6.03 -30.49
C ALA A 579 12.78 -5.49 -29.34
N LEU A 580 11.47 -5.73 -29.39
CA LEU A 580 10.51 -5.37 -28.32
C LEU A 580 10.71 -6.17 -27.04
N ALA A 581 11.18 -7.41 -27.16
CA ALA A 581 11.69 -8.12 -25.99
C ALA A 581 12.95 -7.35 -25.53
N GLY A 582 12.82 -6.58 -24.45
CA GLY A 582 13.93 -5.79 -23.91
C GLY A 582 15.19 -6.61 -23.77
N PRO A 583 16.37 -6.00 -23.68
CA PRO A 583 17.59 -6.72 -23.46
C PRO A 583 17.38 -7.61 -22.24
N HIS A 584 17.36 -8.92 -22.45
CA HIS A 584 17.60 -9.83 -21.36
C HIS A 584 18.99 -9.46 -20.85
N GLN A 585 19.08 -8.53 -19.87
CA GLN A 585 20.29 -8.47 -19.06
C GLN A 585 20.42 -9.88 -18.53
N ALA A 586 21.37 -10.62 -19.08
CA ALA A 586 21.85 -11.81 -18.43
C ALA A 586 22.15 -11.36 -17.00
N ALA A 587 21.31 -11.78 -16.07
CA ALA A 587 21.60 -11.56 -14.66
C ALA A 587 23.05 -11.99 -14.48
N PRO A 588 23.93 -11.18 -13.81
CA PRO A 588 25.32 -11.55 -13.62
C PRO A 588 25.30 -13.00 -13.16
N GLU A 589 26.02 -13.88 -13.86
CA GLU A 589 25.97 -15.33 -13.63
C GLU A 589 26.11 -15.56 -12.12
N PRO A 590 25.09 -16.09 -11.43
CA PRO A 590 25.23 -16.36 -10.01
C PRO A 590 26.32 -17.41 -9.89
N SER A 591 27.36 -17.14 -9.06
CA SER A 591 28.35 -18.13 -8.65
C SER A 591 27.63 -19.47 -8.43
N ALA A 592 28.25 -20.57 -8.85
CA ALA A 592 27.63 -21.91 -8.89
C ALA A 592 26.85 -22.28 -7.62
N THR A 593 27.29 -21.80 -6.47
CA THR A 593 26.63 -21.93 -5.16
C THR A 593 25.25 -21.24 -5.09
N ARG A 594 25.10 -20.04 -5.70
CA ARG A 594 23.81 -19.31 -5.75
C ARG A 594 22.82 -19.91 -6.76
N LYS A 595 23.31 -20.62 -7.78
CA LYS A 595 22.45 -21.36 -8.73
C LYS A 595 21.76 -22.55 -8.05
N ILE A 596 22.44 -23.22 -7.13
CA ILE A 596 21.88 -24.38 -6.40
C ILE A 596 20.83 -23.91 -5.39
N GLU A 597 21.06 -22.81 -4.66
CA GLU A 597 20.07 -22.23 -3.73
C GLU A 597 18.84 -21.69 -4.46
N LYS A 598 18.98 -20.94 -5.56
CA LYS A 598 17.86 -20.47 -6.39
C LYS A 598 17.10 -21.59 -7.09
N ALA A 599 17.75 -22.68 -7.48
CA ALA A 599 17.08 -23.83 -8.06
C ALA A 599 16.25 -24.61 -7.02
N ASN A 600 16.66 -24.58 -5.74
CA ASN A 600 15.90 -25.18 -4.65
C ASN A 600 14.77 -24.28 -4.11
N GLU A 601 14.83 -22.95 -4.33
CA GLU A 601 13.76 -21.99 -4.01
C GLU A 601 12.72 -21.81 -5.13
N ALA A 602 13.02 -22.24 -6.35
CA ALA A 602 12.08 -22.25 -7.47
C ALA A 602 11.06 -23.39 -7.26
N GLY A 603 9.98 -23.13 -6.55
CA GLY A 603 8.86 -24.06 -6.46
C GLY A 603 8.37 -24.52 -7.86
N PRO A 604 7.42 -25.45 -7.95
CA PRO A 604 6.94 -26.03 -9.22
C PRO A 604 6.53 -24.95 -10.22
N ALA A 605 6.74 -25.21 -11.50
CA ALA A 605 6.36 -24.28 -12.58
C ALA A 605 4.84 -23.99 -12.56
N TRP A 606 4.44 -22.81 -13.00
CA TRP A 606 3.03 -22.47 -13.16
C TRP A 606 2.36 -23.34 -14.20
N ARG A 607 1.21 -23.87 -13.89
CA ARG A 607 0.31 -24.55 -14.83
C ARG A 607 -0.79 -23.58 -15.24
N TYR A 608 -1.20 -23.65 -16.49
CA TYR A 608 -2.30 -22.81 -16.97
C TYR A 608 -3.22 -23.57 -17.92
N GLN A 609 -4.48 -23.16 -17.93
CA GLN A 609 -5.50 -23.62 -18.85
C GLN A 609 -6.30 -22.41 -19.33
N ILE A 610 -6.43 -22.25 -20.64
CA ILE A 610 -7.25 -21.20 -21.27
C ILE A 610 -8.24 -21.92 -22.18
N ALA A 611 -9.54 -21.81 -21.89
CA ALA A 611 -10.54 -22.52 -22.65
C ALA A 611 -10.64 -21.97 -24.08
N GLN A 612 -10.53 -20.65 -24.24
CA GLN A 612 -10.60 -20.00 -25.55
C GLN A 612 -9.74 -18.74 -25.61
N PHE A 613 -8.96 -18.60 -26.67
CA PHE A 613 -8.31 -17.36 -27.09
C PHE A 613 -8.95 -16.87 -28.37
N THR A 614 -9.24 -15.58 -28.47
CA THR A 614 -9.73 -14.93 -29.69
C THR A 614 -8.94 -13.69 -30.04
N LEU A 615 -8.75 -13.49 -31.32
CA LEU A 615 -8.20 -12.28 -31.92
C LEU A 615 -9.19 -11.83 -32.99
N ASP A 616 -9.80 -10.66 -32.79
CA ASP A 616 -10.84 -10.15 -33.69
C ASP A 616 -10.48 -8.76 -34.21
N ASP A 617 -11.00 -8.43 -35.38
CA ASP A 617 -10.89 -7.12 -36.05
C ASP A 617 -9.48 -6.56 -36.07
N SER A 618 -8.51 -7.42 -36.31
CA SER A 618 -7.09 -7.12 -36.27
C SER A 618 -6.46 -6.92 -37.64
N SER A 619 -5.34 -6.22 -37.68
CA SER A 619 -4.59 -5.99 -38.92
C SER A 619 -3.09 -6.16 -38.72
N ALA A 620 -2.40 -6.64 -39.76
CA ALA A 620 -0.96 -6.76 -39.75
C ALA A 620 -0.39 -6.37 -41.11
N ASP A 621 0.60 -5.48 -41.11
CA ASP A 621 1.41 -5.18 -42.30
C ASP A 621 2.77 -5.87 -42.14
N PHE A 622 3.11 -6.70 -43.09
CA PHE A 622 4.40 -7.39 -43.10
C PHE A 622 5.23 -7.00 -44.31
N THR A 623 6.48 -6.59 -44.11
CA THR A 623 7.43 -6.29 -45.18
C THR A 623 8.67 -7.15 -45.03
N ASP A 624 8.96 -7.98 -46.04
CA ASP A 624 10.20 -8.77 -46.11
C ASP A 624 11.21 -8.10 -47.03
N GLU A 625 12.32 -7.62 -46.46
CA GLU A 625 13.40 -6.94 -47.15
C GLU A 625 14.56 -7.90 -47.52
N THR A 626 14.45 -9.19 -47.20
CA THR A 626 15.49 -10.18 -47.53
C THR A 626 15.52 -10.53 -49.00
N THR A 627 14.44 -10.24 -49.72
CA THR A 627 14.32 -10.48 -51.17
C THR A 627 14.81 -9.30 -51.98
N PRO A 628 15.22 -9.47 -53.25
CA PRO A 628 15.69 -8.38 -54.12
C PRO A 628 14.71 -7.23 -54.27
N HIS A 629 13.42 -7.51 -54.24
CA HIS A 629 12.33 -6.55 -54.16
C HIS A 629 11.53 -6.88 -52.92
N PRO A 630 11.28 -5.91 -51.99
CA PRO A 630 10.55 -6.17 -50.74
C PRO A 630 9.16 -6.75 -50.99
N VAL A 631 8.86 -7.84 -50.30
CA VAL A 631 7.52 -8.40 -50.29
C VAL A 631 6.68 -7.67 -49.26
N LYS A 632 5.56 -7.10 -49.68
CA LYS A 632 4.61 -6.41 -48.81
C LYS A 632 3.31 -7.19 -48.75
N LEU A 633 2.88 -7.53 -47.54
CA LEU A 633 1.65 -8.25 -47.27
C LEU A 633 0.82 -7.43 -46.28
N HIS A 634 -0.41 -7.13 -46.68
CA HIS A 634 -1.40 -6.51 -45.81
C HIS A 634 -2.48 -7.54 -45.44
N VAL A 635 -2.66 -7.77 -44.15
CA VAL A 635 -3.65 -8.71 -43.64
C VAL A 635 -4.69 -7.90 -42.86
N ALA A 636 -5.92 -7.81 -43.35
CA ALA A 636 -7.02 -7.13 -42.68
C ALA A 636 -8.39 -7.50 -43.33
N PRO A 637 -9.42 -7.88 -42.57
CA PRO A 637 -9.37 -8.23 -41.16
C PRO A 637 -8.66 -9.57 -40.90
N LEU A 638 -8.08 -9.70 -39.71
CA LEU A 638 -7.53 -10.94 -39.19
C LEU A 638 -8.39 -11.38 -38.00
N GLN A 639 -8.91 -12.58 -38.07
CA GLN A 639 -9.66 -13.25 -36.99
C GLN A 639 -9.00 -14.58 -36.68
N LEU A 640 -8.81 -14.89 -35.39
CA LEU A 640 -8.23 -16.15 -34.92
C LEU A 640 -8.93 -16.61 -33.66
N SER A 641 -9.30 -17.88 -33.60
CA SER A 641 -9.78 -18.53 -32.39
C SER A 641 -8.97 -19.78 -32.11
N VAL A 642 -8.44 -19.90 -30.88
CA VAL A 642 -7.71 -21.08 -30.44
C VAL A 642 -8.37 -21.59 -29.18
N LYS A 643 -8.70 -22.87 -29.11
CA LYS A 643 -9.34 -23.48 -27.93
C LYS A 643 -8.47 -24.53 -27.29
N GLN A 644 -8.73 -24.79 -25.98
CA GLN A 644 -8.07 -25.84 -25.20
C GLN A 644 -6.55 -25.62 -25.03
N ILE A 645 -6.14 -24.36 -24.82
CA ILE A 645 -4.75 -24.01 -24.59
C ILE A 645 -4.35 -24.42 -23.18
N SER A 646 -3.20 -25.10 -23.03
CA SER A 646 -2.63 -25.48 -21.75
C SER A 646 -1.11 -25.53 -21.78
N ASP A 647 -0.50 -25.64 -20.61
CA ASP A 647 0.94 -25.90 -20.44
C ASP A 647 1.37 -27.28 -20.93
N ASP A 648 0.42 -28.21 -21.11
CA ASP A 648 0.63 -29.51 -21.72
C ASP A 648 0.64 -29.40 -23.27
N LEU A 649 1.80 -29.16 -23.84
CA LEU A 649 1.99 -28.99 -25.28
C LEU A 649 1.73 -30.26 -26.10
N THR A 650 1.47 -31.40 -25.48
CA THR A 650 1.15 -32.66 -26.18
C THR A 650 -0.32 -32.76 -26.56
N LYS A 651 -1.17 -31.88 -26.00
CA LYS A 651 -2.61 -31.87 -26.28
C LYS A 651 -2.89 -31.07 -27.56
N PRO A 652 -3.84 -31.56 -28.38
CA PRO A 652 -4.24 -30.82 -29.59
C PRO A 652 -5.01 -29.55 -29.22
N LEU A 653 -4.68 -28.45 -29.86
CA LEU A 653 -5.38 -27.16 -29.84
C LEU A 653 -6.35 -27.15 -31.01
N ALA A 654 -7.60 -26.73 -30.80
CA ALA A 654 -8.49 -26.46 -31.92
C ALA A 654 -8.25 -25.01 -32.40
N VAL A 655 -7.97 -24.86 -33.69
CA VAL A 655 -7.66 -23.59 -34.35
C VAL A 655 -8.70 -23.27 -35.39
N ASP A 656 -9.21 -22.05 -35.41
CA ASP A 656 -10.05 -21.50 -36.48
C ASP A 656 -9.57 -20.08 -36.79
N GLY A 657 -9.21 -19.81 -38.04
CA GLY A 657 -8.69 -18.51 -38.47
C GLY A 657 -9.30 -18.06 -39.79
N LYS A 658 -9.54 -16.78 -39.91
CA LYS A 658 -9.99 -16.13 -41.15
C LYS A 658 -9.21 -14.84 -41.34
N LEU A 659 -8.72 -14.64 -42.56
CA LEU A 659 -8.03 -13.41 -42.89
C LEU A 659 -8.27 -13.01 -44.35
N THR A 660 -8.12 -11.73 -44.63
CA THR A 660 -8.03 -11.22 -45.99
C THR A 660 -6.62 -10.71 -46.22
N LEU A 661 -6.03 -11.17 -47.30
CA LEU A 661 -4.68 -10.82 -47.73
C LEU A 661 -4.72 -9.86 -48.93
N ASN A 662 -4.05 -8.74 -48.85
CA ASN A 662 -3.94 -7.71 -49.87
C ASN A 662 -5.32 -7.35 -50.47
N GLU A 663 -6.30 -7.10 -49.62
CA GLU A 663 -7.67 -6.62 -49.91
C GLU A 663 -8.59 -7.60 -50.66
N LYS A 664 -8.07 -8.65 -51.34
CA LYS A 664 -8.85 -9.52 -52.24
C LYS A 664 -8.73 -11.01 -51.93
N GLY A 665 -7.61 -11.46 -51.39
CA GLY A 665 -7.39 -12.88 -51.13
C GLY A 665 -7.99 -13.27 -49.77
N ALA A 666 -9.05 -14.07 -49.75
CA ALA A 666 -9.60 -14.61 -48.50
C ALA A 666 -8.93 -15.95 -48.14
N LEU A 667 -8.55 -16.12 -46.89
CA LEU A 667 -8.05 -17.39 -46.35
C LEU A 667 -8.78 -17.77 -45.07
N GLY A 668 -9.39 -18.95 -45.08
CA GLY A 668 -9.95 -19.60 -43.91
C GLY A 668 -9.15 -20.85 -43.56
N VAL A 669 -8.87 -21.07 -42.29
CA VAL A 669 -8.17 -22.25 -41.77
C VAL A 669 -8.88 -22.74 -40.54
N GLY A 670 -9.24 -24.03 -40.48
CA GLY A 670 -9.88 -24.64 -39.33
C GLY A 670 -9.34 -26.04 -39.08
N GLY A 671 -9.14 -26.42 -37.81
CA GLY A 671 -8.63 -27.77 -37.52
C GLY A 671 -7.93 -27.89 -36.19
N THR A 672 -6.87 -28.72 -36.14
CA THR A 672 -6.11 -29.01 -34.93
C THR A 672 -4.62 -28.80 -35.12
N LEU A 673 -3.99 -28.33 -34.04
CA LEU A 673 -2.55 -28.11 -33.90
C LEU A 673 -2.05 -28.78 -32.64
N THR A 674 -1.07 -29.66 -32.74
CA THR A 674 -0.29 -30.16 -31.58
C THR A 674 1.12 -29.57 -31.67
N VAL A 675 1.62 -29.04 -30.55
CA VAL A 675 2.91 -28.31 -30.50
C VAL A 675 4.08 -29.27 -30.33
N LYS A 676 3.91 -30.31 -29.49
CA LYS A 676 4.98 -31.33 -29.23
C LYS A 676 4.39 -32.74 -29.23
N PRO A 677 4.72 -33.62 -30.17
CA PRO A 677 5.43 -33.28 -31.42
C PRO A 677 4.60 -32.38 -32.34
N LEU A 678 5.25 -31.58 -33.19
CA LEU A 678 4.52 -30.68 -34.07
C LEU A 678 3.66 -31.48 -35.06
N ALA A 679 2.36 -31.34 -34.99
CA ALA A 679 1.39 -31.95 -35.89
C ALA A 679 0.24 -30.99 -36.20
N LEU A 680 -0.16 -30.93 -37.44
CA LEU A 680 -1.25 -30.12 -37.97
C LEU A 680 -2.24 -31.01 -38.71
N ALA A 681 -3.54 -30.75 -38.52
CA ALA A 681 -4.60 -31.28 -39.37
C ALA A 681 -5.58 -30.14 -39.62
N LEU A 682 -5.52 -29.52 -40.78
CA LEU A 682 -6.16 -28.24 -41.07
C LEU A 682 -7.02 -28.36 -42.33
N HIS A 683 -8.26 -27.90 -42.26
CA HIS A 683 -9.05 -27.57 -43.43
C HIS A 683 -8.69 -26.17 -43.89
N ILE A 684 -8.35 -26.03 -45.16
CA ILE A 684 -7.97 -24.76 -45.78
C ILE A 684 -9.01 -24.37 -46.82
N ASP A 685 -9.48 -23.14 -46.77
CA ASP A 685 -10.34 -22.51 -47.78
C ASP A 685 -9.69 -21.17 -48.19
N ALA A 686 -8.91 -21.21 -49.22
CA ALA A 686 -8.25 -20.05 -49.83
C ALA A 686 -8.96 -19.65 -51.12
N ASN A 687 -9.34 -18.38 -51.24
CA ASN A 687 -10.04 -17.86 -52.38
C ASN A 687 -9.33 -16.64 -52.95
N GLN A 688 -8.88 -16.71 -54.19
CA GLN A 688 -8.26 -15.62 -54.94
C GLN A 688 -7.06 -14.95 -54.27
N VAL A 689 -6.29 -15.71 -53.53
CA VAL A 689 -5.07 -15.20 -52.89
C VAL A 689 -4.05 -14.75 -53.97
N ASP A 690 -3.49 -13.57 -53.85
CA ASP A 690 -2.53 -13.01 -54.80
C ASP A 690 -1.18 -13.73 -54.70
N ALA A 691 -0.99 -14.74 -55.54
CA ALA A 691 0.25 -15.50 -55.62
C ALA A 691 1.39 -14.69 -56.22
N ALA A 692 1.11 -13.64 -57.05
CA ALA A 692 2.14 -12.79 -57.63
C ALA A 692 2.84 -11.94 -56.57
N ALA A 693 2.19 -11.61 -55.45
CA ALA A 693 2.82 -10.91 -54.32
C ALA A 693 4.00 -11.69 -53.70
N PHE A 694 4.04 -13.02 -53.88
CA PHE A 694 5.11 -13.90 -53.42
C PHE A 694 6.21 -14.17 -54.45
N GLU A 695 6.08 -13.57 -55.67
CA GLU A 695 7.06 -13.74 -56.75
C GLU A 695 8.52 -13.51 -56.30
N PRO A 696 8.85 -12.50 -55.46
CA PRO A 696 10.24 -12.27 -55.08
C PRO A 696 10.92 -13.44 -54.36
N TYR A 697 10.18 -14.37 -53.73
CA TYR A 697 10.74 -15.55 -53.04
C TYR A 697 11.21 -16.65 -54.03
N PHE A 698 10.55 -16.80 -55.16
CA PHE A 698 10.87 -17.84 -56.15
C PHE A 698 11.29 -17.29 -57.50
N GLY A 699 11.03 -16.03 -57.77
CA GLY A 699 11.31 -15.41 -59.06
C GLY A 699 12.79 -15.33 -59.42
N SER A 700 13.71 -15.46 -58.42
CA SER A 700 15.16 -15.59 -58.72
C SER A 700 15.53 -16.86 -59.47
N GLN A 701 14.70 -17.91 -59.35
CA GLN A 701 14.86 -19.18 -60.05
C GLN A 701 14.25 -19.21 -61.48
N LEU A 702 13.48 -18.16 -61.77
CA LEU A 702 12.80 -18.00 -63.07
C LEU A 702 13.43 -16.88 -63.88
N ASN A 703 13.59 -17.08 -65.20
CA ASN A 703 13.88 -16.01 -66.13
C ASN A 703 12.63 -15.31 -66.66
N ALA A 704 11.50 -15.52 -66.01
CA ALA A 704 10.23 -14.87 -66.20
C ALA A 704 9.76 -14.14 -64.96
N SER A 705 9.02 -13.04 -65.10
CA SER A 705 8.35 -12.32 -64.01
C SER A 705 6.88 -12.71 -63.98
N LEU A 706 6.38 -13.04 -62.81
CA LEU A 706 4.97 -13.35 -62.58
C LEU A 706 4.21 -12.05 -62.28
N SER A 707 3.54 -11.48 -63.28
CA SER A 707 2.86 -10.20 -63.18
C SER A 707 1.43 -10.34 -62.61
N SER A 708 0.83 -11.50 -62.70
CA SER A 708 -0.51 -11.81 -62.13
C SER A 708 -0.64 -13.30 -61.87
N ALA A 709 -1.21 -13.68 -60.71
CA ALA A 709 -1.64 -15.03 -60.39
C ALA A 709 -2.62 -15.02 -59.22
N ARG A 710 -3.70 -15.74 -59.33
CA ARG A 710 -4.71 -15.90 -58.27
C ARG A 710 -4.81 -17.37 -57.91
N LEU A 711 -4.47 -17.64 -56.61
CA LEU A 711 -4.52 -18.97 -56.01
C LEU A 711 -5.83 -19.17 -55.26
N SER A 712 -6.51 -20.27 -55.58
CA SER A 712 -7.62 -20.77 -54.74
C SER A 712 -7.34 -22.23 -54.40
N ALA A 713 -7.58 -22.62 -53.16
CA ALA A 713 -7.38 -23.96 -52.64
C ALA A 713 -8.46 -24.30 -51.60
N LYS A 714 -9.07 -25.46 -51.75
CA LYS A 714 -10.06 -25.95 -50.76
C LYS A 714 -9.81 -27.42 -50.50
N GLY A 715 -9.47 -27.73 -49.26
CA GLY A 715 -9.13 -29.10 -48.90
C GLY A 715 -8.49 -29.22 -47.52
N ASP A 716 -8.02 -30.44 -47.24
CA ASP A 716 -7.41 -30.79 -45.96
C ASP A 716 -5.89 -30.91 -46.10
N ALA A 717 -5.16 -30.19 -45.24
CA ALA A 717 -3.72 -30.21 -45.13
C ALA A 717 -3.30 -30.88 -43.82
N SER A 718 -2.30 -31.74 -43.89
CA SER A 718 -1.72 -32.38 -42.70
C SER A 718 -0.20 -32.22 -42.70
N PHE A 719 0.35 -32.10 -41.48
CA PHE A 719 1.78 -32.08 -41.26
C PHE A 719 2.10 -32.78 -39.96
N ALA A 720 3.13 -33.59 -39.96
CA ALA A 720 3.67 -34.17 -38.77
C ALA A 720 5.20 -34.22 -38.85
N GLY A 721 5.89 -33.68 -37.86
CA GLY A 721 7.33 -33.60 -37.83
C GLY A 721 7.90 -33.99 -36.47
N GLU A 722 8.83 -34.95 -36.44
CA GLU A 722 9.58 -35.31 -35.26
C GLU A 722 11.05 -35.55 -35.62
N GLY A 723 11.92 -34.72 -35.07
CA GLY A 723 13.35 -34.77 -35.36
C GLY A 723 13.68 -34.54 -36.80
N ARG A 724 14.22 -35.58 -37.52
CA ARG A 724 14.57 -35.54 -38.95
C ARG A 724 13.49 -36.09 -39.88
N THR A 725 12.40 -36.66 -39.31
CA THR A 725 11.31 -37.19 -40.10
C THR A 725 10.21 -36.16 -40.27
N MET A 726 9.79 -35.94 -41.51
CA MET A 726 8.73 -34.99 -41.85
C MET A 726 7.72 -35.66 -42.75
N LYS A 727 6.43 -35.54 -42.40
CA LYS A 727 5.32 -35.98 -43.25
C LYS A 727 4.40 -34.80 -43.52
N ALA A 728 4.07 -34.57 -44.77
CA ALA A 728 3.09 -33.56 -45.16
C ALA A 728 2.10 -34.14 -46.14
N GLY A 729 0.86 -33.72 -46.07
CA GLY A 729 -0.20 -34.18 -46.93
C GLY A 729 -1.18 -33.07 -47.31
N TYR A 730 -1.73 -33.13 -48.51
CA TYR A 730 -2.83 -32.28 -48.95
C TYR A 730 -3.84 -33.13 -49.71
N HIS A 731 -5.11 -32.93 -49.43
CA HIS A 731 -6.20 -33.55 -50.18
C HIS A 731 -7.32 -32.52 -50.44
N GLY A 732 -7.58 -32.18 -51.69
CA GLY A 732 -8.58 -31.19 -52.06
C GLY A 732 -8.42 -30.68 -53.49
N ASP A 733 -8.97 -29.51 -53.73
CA ASP A 733 -8.90 -28.84 -55.02
C ASP A 733 -7.96 -27.65 -54.97
N ILE A 734 -7.19 -27.41 -56.02
CA ILE A 734 -6.33 -26.24 -56.19
C ILE A 734 -6.62 -25.62 -57.53
N ALA A 735 -6.75 -24.31 -57.58
CA ALA A 735 -6.89 -23.56 -58.84
C ALA A 735 -5.93 -22.36 -58.88
N LEU A 736 -5.15 -22.25 -59.94
CA LEU A 736 -4.29 -21.12 -60.23
C LEU A 736 -4.84 -20.37 -61.46
N ALA A 737 -5.44 -19.20 -61.17
CA ALA A 737 -6.19 -18.44 -62.18
C ALA A 737 -5.48 -17.13 -62.59
N ASN A 738 -5.79 -16.65 -63.79
CA ASN A 738 -5.32 -15.37 -64.32
C ASN A 738 -3.80 -15.21 -64.28
N VAL A 739 -3.07 -16.24 -64.61
CA VAL A 739 -1.62 -16.22 -64.57
C VAL A 739 -1.09 -15.50 -65.82
N GLN A 740 -0.15 -14.60 -65.59
CA GLN A 740 0.59 -13.91 -66.69
C GLN A 740 2.07 -13.91 -66.35
N LEU A 741 2.86 -14.49 -67.23
CA LEU A 741 4.29 -14.54 -67.18
C LEU A 741 4.87 -13.61 -68.25
N THR A 742 5.82 -12.81 -67.93
CA THR A 742 6.52 -11.87 -68.82
C THR A 742 8.01 -12.22 -68.82
N ASP A 743 8.61 -12.27 -70.02
CA ASP A 743 10.03 -12.48 -70.20
C ASP A 743 10.82 -11.29 -69.56
N ARG A 744 11.75 -11.56 -68.69
CA ARG A 744 12.50 -10.52 -67.96
C ARG A 744 13.46 -9.74 -68.86
N THR A 745 13.92 -10.32 -69.93
CA THR A 745 14.90 -9.71 -70.85
C THR A 745 14.20 -8.79 -71.83
N THR A 746 13.08 -9.31 -72.46
CA THR A 746 12.38 -8.61 -73.54
C THR A 746 11.16 -7.81 -73.06
N SER A 747 10.69 -7.99 -71.78
CA SER A 747 9.44 -7.44 -71.26
C SER A 747 8.22 -7.83 -72.08
N GLN A 748 8.25 -8.88 -72.87
CA GLN A 748 7.16 -9.37 -73.71
C GLN A 748 6.39 -10.47 -73.01
N PRO A 749 5.08 -10.61 -73.26
CA PRO A 749 4.31 -11.73 -72.77
C PRO A 749 4.93 -13.08 -73.21
N LEU A 750 5.29 -13.91 -72.22
CA LEU A 750 5.90 -15.21 -72.42
C LEU A 750 4.85 -16.33 -72.43
N ALA A 751 4.08 -16.42 -71.41
CA ALA A 751 3.01 -17.39 -71.18
C ALA A 751 1.92 -16.88 -70.26
N GLY A 752 0.76 -17.42 -70.36
CA GLY A 752 -0.30 -17.13 -69.45
C GLY A 752 -1.51 -18.06 -69.63
N TRP A 753 -2.37 -18.10 -68.65
CA TRP A 753 -3.60 -18.87 -68.66
C TRP A 753 -4.70 -18.27 -67.76
N LYS A 754 -5.95 -18.59 -68.15
CA LYS A 754 -7.07 -18.15 -67.35
C LYS A 754 -7.32 -19.04 -66.11
N LEU A 755 -7.11 -20.37 -66.31
CA LEU A 755 -7.30 -21.33 -65.23
C LEU A 755 -6.42 -22.57 -65.46
N LEU A 756 -5.66 -22.91 -64.38
CA LEU A 756 -5.13 -24.24 -64.11
C LEU A 756 -5.82 -24.77 -62.87
N GLY A 757 -6.69 -25.76 -63.02
CA GLY A 757 -7.44 -26.40 -61.97
C GLY A 757 -7.01 -27.84 -61.75
N LEU A 758 -6.75 -28.20 -60.50
CA LEU A 758 -6.44 -29.56 -60.08
C LEU A 758 -7.58 -30.01 -59.14
N THR A 759 -8.34 -31.00 -59.59
CA THR A 759 -9.52 -31.47 -58.79
C THR A 759 -9.17 -32.82 -58.20
N ASN A 760 -9.58 -32.98 -56.88
CA ASN A 760 -9.30 -34.15 -56.07
C ASN A 760 -7.81 -34.50 -56.07
N LEU A 761 -7.00 -33.47 -55.85
CA LEU A 761 -5.56 -33.59 -55.69
C LEU A 761 -5.24 -34.29 -54.38
N LYS A 762 -4.43 -35.33 -54.45
CA LYS A 762 -3.80 -35.99 -53.30
C LYS A 762 -2.29 -35.83 -53.47
N ALA A 763 -1.71 -35.04 -52.54
CA ALA A 763 -0.26 -34.84 -52.50
C ALA A 763 0.23 -35.32 -51.14
N SER A 764 1.28 -36.10 -51.11
CA SER A 764 1.93 -36.54 -49.91
C SER A 764 3.44 -36.46 -50.05
N TYR A 765 4.09 -36.08 -48.95
CA TYR A 765 5.53 -36.03 -48.81
C TYR A 765 5.94 -36.77 -47.54
N ASP A 766 6.90 -37.67 -47.71
CA ASP A 766 7.58 -38.33 -46.58
C ASP A 766 9.07 -38.57 -46.92
N ASP A 767 9.78 -39.22 -46.02
CA ASP A 767 11.23 -39.54 -46.18
C ASP A 767 11.51 -40.44 -47.41
N LYS A 768 10.47 -41.04 -47.96
CA LYS A 768 10.59 -41.94 -49.16
C LYS A 768 10.38 -41.21 -50.47
N GLY A 769 9.76 -40.04 -50.46
CA GLY A 769 9.54 -39.25 -51.64
C GLY A 769 8.26 -38.40 -51.64
N THR A 770 7.94 -37.87 -52.77
CA THR A 770 6.74 -37.08 -53.03
C THR A 770 5.81 -37.84 -53.99
N ASP A 771 4.58 -38.09 -53.57
CA ASP A 771 3.53 -38.64 -54.41
C ASP A 771 2.46 -37.57 -54.68
N VAL A 772 2.15 -37.32 -55.93
CA VAL A 772 1.13 -36.33 -56.36
C VAL A 772 0.18 -36.99 -57.31
N ASN A 773 -1.08 -37.07 -56.97
CA ASN A 773 -2.11 -37.67 -57.84
C ASN A 773 -3.31 -36.70 -57.96
N ALA A 774 -3.64 -36.25 -59.15
CA ALA A 774 -4.79 -35.40 -59.43
C ALA A 774 -5.80 -36.15 -60.25
N ALA A 775 -7.06 -36.29 -59.83
CA ALA A 775 -8.10 -36.99 -60.60
C ALA A 775 -8.40 -36.29 -61.94
N LYS A 776 -8.36 -34.95 -61.96
CA LYS A 776 -8.56 -34.15 -63.12
C LYS A 776 -7.71 -32.88 -63.07
N VAL A 777 -7.09 -32.62 -64.25
CA VAL A 777 -6.34 -31.38 -64.51
C VAL A 777 -7.04 -30.63 -65.65
N VAL A 778 -7.46 -29.40 -65.39
CA VAL A 778 -8.06 -28.49 -66.39
C VAL A 778 -7.10 -27.36 -66.69
N PHE A 779 -6.73 -27.17 -67.88
CA PHE A 779 -5.88 -26.07 -68.34
C PHE A 779 -6.61 -25.31 -69.44
N SER A 780 -7.06 -24.10 -69.17
CA SER A 780 -7.94 -23.36 -70.05
C SER A 780 -7.48 -21.95 -70.38
N ASN A 781 -7.78 -21.55 -71.65
CA ASN A 781 -7.46 -20.24 -72.21
C ASN A 781 -5.97 -19.89 -71.95
N PHE A 782 -5.11 -20.86 -72.32
CA PHE A 782 -3.66 -20.68 -72.18
C PHE A 782 -3.08 -20.15 -73.49
N TYR A 783 -2.02 -19.34 -73.34
CA TYR A 783 -1.16 -18.96 -74.40
C TYR A 783 0.31 -19.17 -74.02
N GLY A 784 1.12 -19.54 -75.08
CA GLY A 784 2.55 -19.67 -74.88
C GLY A 784 3.29 -19.16 -76.07
N ARG A 785 4.39 -18.44 -75.89
CA ARG A 785 5.29 -18.04 -77.00
C ARG A 785 6.56 -18.87 -76.91
N VAL A 786 6.73 -19.73 -77.96
CA VAL A 786 7.92 -20.54 -78.11
C VAL A 786 8.78 -19.87 -79.15
N LEU A 787 10.02 -19.47 -78.72
CA LEU A 787 10.98 -18.80 -79.59
C LEU A 787 12.23 -19.68 -79.71
N LEU A 788 12.60 -20.04 -80.92
CA LEU A 788 13.91 -20.58 -81.21
C LEU A 788 14.80 -19.42 -81.67
N ASP A 789 15.86 -19.14 -80.87
CA ASP A 789 16.74 -18.02 -81.20
C ASP A 789 17.68 -18.33 -82.42
N ALA A 790 18.49 -17.35 -82.80
CA ALA A 790 19.42 -17.46 -83.86
C ALA A 790 20.55 -18.49 -83.58
N GLN A 791 20.71 -18.93 -82.35
CA GLN A 791 21.66 -19.96 -81.94
C GLN A 791 21.00 -21.34 -81.75
N GLY A 792 19.71 -21.50 -82.11
CA GLY A 792 18.98 -22.77 -82.06
C GLY A 792 18.51 -23.12 -80.65
N LYS A 793 18.42 -22.18 -79.73
CA LYS A 793 18.04 -22.36 -78.34
C LYS A 793 16.58 -21.94 -78.15
N LEU A 794 15.77 -22.80 -77.45
CA LEU A 794 14.40 -22.51 -77.12
C LEU A 794 14.30 -21.67 -75.85
N ASN A 795 13.53 -20.55 -75.88
CA ASN A 795 13.28 -19.67 -74.73
C ASN A 795 12.69 -20.41 -73.57
N LEU A 796 11.90 -21.49 -73.77
CA LEU A 796 11.29 -22.26 -72.68
C LEU A 796 12.31 -23.07 -71.88
N ILE A 797 13.47 -23.43 -72.39
CA ILE A 797 14.52 -24.18 -71.73
C ILE A 797 15.19 -23.29 -70.66
N ASP A 798 15.21 -21.99 -70.85
CA ASP A 798 15.81 -21.01 -69.96
C ASP A 798 14.82 -20.39 -68.95
N VAL A 799 13.54 -20.79 -68.99
CA VAL A 799 12.55 -20.25 -67.97
C VAL A 799 12.91 -20.66 -66.54
N ILE A 800 13.47 -21.87 -66.36
CA ILE A 800 13.98 -22.33 -65.06
C ILE A 800 15.51 -22.21 -65.14
N LYS A 801 16.11 -21.37 -64.29
CA LYS A 801 17.56 -21.28 -64.12
C LYS A 801 18.08 -22.61 -63.59
N LYS A 802 18.90 -23.31 -64.38
CA LYS A 802 19.70 -24.43 -63.86
C LYS A 802 20.79 -23.83 -62.97
N ASP A 803 20.92 -24.25 -61.75
CA ASP A 803 22.05 -23.88 -60.88
C ASP A 803 23.32 -24.21 -61.64
N LYS A 804 24.05 -23.18 -62.07
CA LYS A 804 25.46 -23.36 -62.54
C LYS A 804 26.25 -23.81 -61.35
N THR A 805 26.46 -25.11 -61.20
CA THR A 805 27.54 -25.66 -60.36
C THR A 805 28.81 -24.90 -60.68
N ALA A 806 29.47 -24.32 -59.68
CA ALA A 806 30.68 -23.50 -59.82
C ALA A 806 31.61 -23.92 -60.88
N ALA A 807 31.76 -23.08 -61.95
CA ALA A 807 32.84 -23.16 -62.90
C ALA A 807 34.16 -22.88 -62.14
N ALA A 808 35.04 -23.83 -62.10
CA ALA A 808 36.41 -23.64 -61.64
C ALA A 808 37.12 -22.54 -62.50
N PRO A 809 37.95 -21.68 -61.90
CA PRO A 809 38.63 -20.63 -62.61
C PRO A 809 39.59 -21.25 -63.69
N GLU A 810 39.45 -20.81 -64.92
CA GLU A 810 40.41 -21.07 -66.01
C GLU A 810 41.78 -20.47 -65.64
N THR A 811 42.74 -21.32 -65.32
CA THR A 811 44.16 -20.95 -65.29
C THR A 811 44.80 -21.35 -66.60
N ALA A 812 45.56 -20.40 -67.13
CA ALA A 812 46.22 -20.33 -68.40
C ALA A 812 47.14 -21.51 -68.70
N SER A 813 47.24 -21.70 -69.98
CA SER A 813 48.06 -22.66 -70.78
C SER A 813 49.50 -22.80 -70.29
N ALA A 814 50.03 -24.03 -70.33
CA ALA A 814 51.39 -24.43 -70.76
C ALA A 814 51.45 -25.96 -71.10
N PRO A 815 52.42 -26.43 -71.81
CA PRO A 815 52.14 -27.38 -72.87
C PRO A 815 52.36 -28.85 -72.55
N ALA A 816 51.96 -29.70 -73.54
CA ALA A 816 51.88 -31.13 -73.61
C ALA A 816 53.08 -31.95 -73.21
N VAL A 817 52.86 -33.07 -72.52
CA VAL A 817 53.59 -34.35 -72.60
C VAL A 817 52.57 -35.49 -72.60
N ALA A 818 52.72 -36.47 -73.50
CA ALA A 818 51.83 -37.59 -73.72
C ALA A 818 52.01 -38.74 -72.67
N PRO A 819 51.42 -39.94 -72.84
CA PRO A 819 50.33 -40.40 -71.93
C PRO A 819 50.78 -41.63 -71.10
N VAL A 820 50.23 -41.81 -69.98
CA VAL A 820 50.23 -43.10 -69.24
C VAL A 820 48.79 -43.38 -68.75
N SER A 821 48.28 -44.52 -69.11
CA SER A 821 46.98 -45.06 -68.79
C SER A 821 46.88 -45.24 -67.23
N ALA A 822 45.86 -44.64 -66.64
CA ALA A 822 45.44 -44.92 -65.25
C ALA A 822 43.97 -45.28 -65.23
N PRO A 823 43.50 -46.09 -64.28
CA PRO A 823 42.15 -46.69 -64.24
C PRO A 823 41.05 -45.70 -64.03
N ALA A 824 39.83 -45.98 -64.47
CA ALA A 824 38.63 -45.18 -64.40
C ALA A 824 38.27 -44.78 -62.99
N PRO A 825 37.95 -43.49 -62.76
CA PRO A 825 37.43 -43.08 -61.48
C PRO A 825 36.07 -43.70 -61.16
N PRO A 826 35.76 -44.05 -59.91
CA PRO A 826 34.46 -44.59 -59.59
C PRO A 826 33.37 -43.55 -59.87
N ALA A 827 32.24 -44.00 -60.45
CA ALA A 827 31.10 -43.20 -60.76
C ALA A 827 30.67 -42.35 -59.53
N VAL A 828 30.69 -41.01 -59.66
CA VAL A 828 30.10 -40.07 -58.72
C VAL A 828 28.62 -40.39 -58.71
N LYS A 829 28.18 -40.98 -57.60
CA LYS A 829 26.74 -41.12 -57.27
C LYS A 829 26.19 -39.71 -57.21
N THR A 830 25.44 -39.25 -58.19
CA THR A 830 24.52 -38.14 -58.14
C THR A 830 23.56 -38.46 -57.00
N VAL A 831 23.59 -37.69 -55.94
CA VAL A 831 22.55 -37.71 -54.89
C VAL A 831 21.30 -37.16 -55.58
N SER A 832 20.53 -38.02 -56.23
CA SER A 832 19.15 -37.71 -56.66
C SER A 832 18.36 -37.48 -55.37
N GLY A 833 17.66 -36.31 -55.24
CA GLY A 833 16.66 -36.08 -54.23
C GLY A 833 15.64 -37.23 -54.23
N PRO A 834 14.81 -37.29 -53.12
CA PRO A 834 13.82 -38.37 -53.03
C PRO A 834 12.93 -38.41 -54.29
N PRO A 835 12.53 -39.60 -54.72
CA PRO A 835 11.77 -39.77 -55.98
C PRO A 835 10.40 -39.02 -55.88
N MET A 836 10.00 -38.41 -57.03
CA MET A 836 8.70 -37.78 -57.23
C MET A 836 7.86 -38.62 -58.17
N ASP A 837 6.68 -39.06 -57.69
CA ASP A 837 5.71 -39.77 -58.50
C ASP A 837 4.52 -38.82 -58.79
N LEU A 838 4.29 -38.57 -60.07
CA LEU A 838 3.23 -37.71 -60.57
C LEU A 838 2.22 -38.51 -61.37
N ARG A 839 0.97 -38.53 -60.94
CA ARG A 839 -0.13 -39.20 -61.60
C ARG A 839 -1.30 -38.24 -61.82
N PHE A 840 -1.96 -38.38 -62.97
CA PHE A 840 -3.20 -37.66 -63.23
C PHE A 840 -4.15 -38.54 -64.07
N GLY A 841 -5.44 -38.46 -63.67
CA GLY A 841 -6.49 -39.30 -64.35
C GLY A 841 -6.94 -38.68 -65.66
N GLN A 842 -7.41 -37.44 -65.61
CA GLN A 842 -7.91 -36.76 -66.81
C GLN A 842 -7.18 -35.42 -67.02
N LEU A 843 -6.67 -35.16 -68.18
CA LEU A 843 -6.14 -33.87 -68.66
C LEU A 843 -7.12 -33.23 -69.62
N VAL A 844 -7.60 -32.02 -69.29
CA VAL A 844 -8.55 -31.28 -70.20
C VAL A 844 -7.84 -29.98 -70.61
N LEU A 845 -7.55 -29.84 -71.83
CA LEU A 845 -6.96 -28.67 -72.53
C LEU A 845 -8.06 -27.93 -73.28
N GLN A 846 -8.30 -26.64 -73.03
CA GLN A 846 -9.34 -25.80 -73.57
C GLN A 846 -8.82 -24.47 -74.06
N ASN A 847 -9.16 -24.08 -75.28
CA ASN A 847 -8.85 -22.77 -75.91
C ASN A 847 -7.38 -22.37 -75.80
N GLY A 848 -6.46 -23.26 -76.10
CA GLY A 848 -5.00 -23.01 -76.10
C GLY A 848 -4.53 -22.32 -77.36
N ARG A 849 -3.57 -21.39 -77.20
CA ARG A 849 -2.83 -20.79 -78.35
C ARG A 849 -1.35 -20.90 -78.05
N VAL A 850 -0.62 -21.49 -79.03
CA VAL A 850 0.84 -21.50 -78.97
C VAL A 850 1.35 -20.80 -80.22
N THR A 851 2.21 -19.80 -80.05
CA THR A 851 2.89 -19.10 -81.10
C THR A 851 4.34 -19.58 -81.14
N TYR A 852 4.73 -20.20 -82.24
CA TYR A 852 6.13 -20.61 -82.45
C TYR A 852 6.77 -19.61 -83.38
N THR A 853 7.99 -19.17 -83.10
CA THR A 853 8.82 -18.28 -83.94
C THR A 853 10.19 -18.90 -84.05
N ASP A 854 10.58 -19.14 -85.22
CA ASP A 854 11.91 -19.70 -85.57
C ASP A 854 12.77 -18.58 -86.09
N ASN A 855 13.82 -18.18 -85.40
CA ASN A 855 14.82 -17.23 -85.84
C ASN A 855 16.13 -17.88 -86.19
N PHE A 856 16.22 -19.23 -86.14
CA PHE A 856 17.38 -20.02 -86.51
C PHE A 856 17.43 -20.26 -88.00
N ILE A 857 16.29 -20.46 -88.64
CA ILE A 857 16.14 -20.64 -90.08
C ILE A 857 15.90 -19.30 -90.77
N LYS A 858 16.64 -19.01 -91.92
CA LYS A 858 16.42 -17.76 -92.67
C LYS A 858 15.79 -18.08 -94.04
N PRO A 859 14.75 -17.34 -94.44
CA PRO A 859 14.06 -16.32 -93.82
C PRO A 859 13.31 -16.84 -92.55
N ASN A 860 13.14 -16.03 -91.50
CA ASN A 860 12.48 -16.37 -90.17
C ASN A 860 11.07 -16.98 -90.43
N PHE A 861 10.79 -18.09 -89.76
CA PHE A 861 9.53 -18.80 -89.80
C PHE A 861 8.68 -18.54 -88.60
#